data_7baa56d419b67b6bf930960347469f93
#
_entry.id   7baa56d419b67b6bf930960347469f93
#
_cell.length_a   1.000
_cell.length_b   1.000
_cell.length_c   1.000
_cell.angle_alpha   90.00
_cell.angle_beta   90.00
_cell.angle_gamma   90.00
#
_symmetry.space_group_name_H-M   'P 1'
#
loop_
_entity.id
_entity.type
_entity.pdbx_description
1 polymer ?
#
loop_
_entity_poly.entity_id
_entity_poly.type
_entity_poly.pdbx_seq_one_letter_code
_entity_poly.pdbx_strand_id
1 'polypeptide(L)'
;MICLIRKAVLTVGRLKNLIPVFLIVAAVLSVNVSAAVTDTYIYDKNGDTEPAPEPASAVQSIRGGDLGIGAFSEPQDLCFSNSGVLYIADTGNNRIVVIKNVGMSSQSTEIIDSFLNGGTTDTFNSPAGVFADSDGNLFISDTENARIVKLSESGELLQIICAPEDKALQSDFAFKPTKLAVDKYRQLYVISSGYNAGLMEFEPGGTYTQSMGAPQVTKSILDQLWQRFQTKAQRERTQSYVPTEYSNVTIDEDGFLFVTTSAYDDSAGDSAPKPLRKLNAKGLDVLNRVGDPVGDEIKNGETYKGYSVFSDVCMLGYGDFALLDHNRGRVFAYNSVGELLYEFGGPGDVSGAIRNGTAIGFYNDRFYILDTAKTQVTVFELTEYGKLFGGVAKARQEIDFETEKSLWNQILSRNANCTLAMRGLGNAAYKAKDMKLAMKYYKLAGDRDDYSKAYAFVRRNRIENNVWIIVPCIAVIAAVSVVCVRSKKRVSAFVSRRPTLRAVMYAGHCCTHPMDGFWDLKREKRGTVLSATILLLICMAVNAISSLGTGFIFNKTELESYSIFSVLYIALAVALWTICLWCVTTLMNGEGTFKDIYIATCYATVPYSIINVIAVLLSRVLLSAEGDFYYVLVSFSMIWLAFLLVCSVKQVHDFFAGKTVTAILIVIIVILLIIFISMLVLALSQQFFDFIGDLISEIALTV
;
A
#
# COMPACT_ATOMS: atom_id res chain seq x y z
N MET A 1 -20.57 61.29 -18.26
CA MET A 1 -21.33 60.20 -18.94
C MET A 1 -20.53 59.58 -20.09
N ILE A 2 -19.94 60.35 -21.00
CA ILE A 2 -19.18 59.83 -22.16
C ILE A 2 -17.88 59.07 -21.74
N CYS A 3 -17.23 59.44 -20.65
CA CYS A 3 -16.03 58.78 -20.17
C CYS A 3 -16.31 57.43 -19.51
N LEU A 4 -17.49 57.25 -18.90
CA LEU A 4 -17.94 55.98 -18.32
C LEU A 4 -18.37 54.95 -19.42
N ILE A 5 -18.95 55.41 -20.50
CA ILE A 5 -19.33 54.57 -21.65
C ILE A 5 -18.08 54.10 -22.39
N ARG A 6 -17.04 54.91 -22.52
CA ARG A 6 -15.76 54.52 -23.13
C ARG A 6 -15.00 53.49 -22.30
N LYS A 7 -15.07 53.54 -20.95
CA LYS A 7 -14.52 52.50 -20.08
C LYS A 7 -15.30 51.19 -20.16
N ALA A 8 -16.64 51.25 -20.25
CA ALA A 8 -17.47 50.05 -20.37
C ALA A 8 -17.25 49.36 -21.72
N VAL A 9 -17.11 50.06 -22.83
CA VAL A 9 -16.83 49.52 -24.16
C VAL A 9 -15.45 48.84 -24.25
N LEU A 10 -14.43 49.43 -23.57
CA LEU A 10 -13.08 48.81 -23.46
C LEU A 10 -13.07 47.55 -22.61
N THR A 11 -13.91 47.45 -21.58
CA THR A 11 -14.06 46.26 -20.74
C THR A 11 -14.78 45.14 -21.49
N VAL A 12 -15.83 45.46 -22.27
CA VAL A 12 -16.55 44.48 -23.12
C VAL A 12 -15.65 43.98 -24.26
N GLY A 13 -14.79 44.83 -24.85
CA GLY A 13 -13.80 44.43 -25.85
C GLY A 13 -12.74 43.45 -25.30
N ARG A 14 -12.35 43.56 -24.04
CA ARG A 14 -11.45 42.58 -23.39
C ARG A 14 -12.15 41.30 -23.01
N LEU A 15 -13.45 41.35 -22.66
CA LEU A 15 -14.24 40.12 -22.42
C LEU A 15 -14.43 39.30 -23.71
N LYS A 16 -14.60 39.95 -24.86
CA LYS A 16 -14.74 39.22 -26.16
C LYS A 16 -13.48 38.43 -26.53
N ASN A 17 -12.29 38.83 -26.07
CA ASN A 17 -11.05 38.10 -26.31
C ASN A 17 -10.79 36.98 -25.28
N LEU A 18 -11.53 36.96 -24.16
CA LEU A 18 -11.48 35.89 -23.14
C LEU A 18 -12.46 34.75 -23.46
N ILE A 19 -13.53 35.02 -24.21
CA ILE A 19 -14.53 34.01 -24.62
C ILE A 19 -13.89 32.86 -25.41
N PRO A 20 -13.03 33.08 -26.44
CA PRO A 20 -12.41 31.97 -27.15
C PRO A 20 -11.40 31.21 -26.28
N VAL A 21 -10.71 31.87 -25.32
CA VAL A 21 -9.82 31.19 -24.38
C VAL A 21 -10.63 30.33 -23.40
N PHE A 22 -11.77 30.83 -22.93
CA PHE A 22 -12.68 30.07 -22.07
C PHE A 22 -13.33 28.91 -22.81
N LEU A 23 -13.69 29.08 -24.09
CA LEU A 23 -14.23 28.03 -24.95
C LEU A 23 -13.15 26.96 -25.29
N ILE A 24 -11.90 27.36 -25.47
CA ILE A 24 -10.80 26.42 -25.67
C ILE A 24 -10.50 25.66 -24.36
N VAL A 25 -10.49 26.32 -23.22
CA VAL A 25 -10.31 25.66 -21.91
C VAL A 25 -11.52 24.77 -21.60
N ALA A 26 -12.74 25.20 -21.89
CA ALA A 26 -13.93 24.34 -21.76
C ALA A 26 -13.93 23.16 -22.74
N ALA A 27 -13.46 23.35 -23.98
CA ALA A 27 -13.31 22.27 -24.96
C ALA A 27 -12.16 21.29 -24.61
N VAL A 28 -11.09 21.76 -23.95
CA VAL A 28 -10.01 20.91 -23.42
C VAL A 28 -10.47 20.17 -22.17
N LEU A 29 -11.31 20.81 -21.33
CA LEU A 29 -11.91 20.16 -20.15
C LEU A 29 -13.10 19.26 -20.49
N SER A 30 -13.74 19.41 -21.66
CA SER A 30 -14.85 18.56 -22.13
C SER A 30 -14.42 17.40 -23.02
N VAL A 31 -13.13 17.11 -23.15
CA VAL A 31 -12.71 15.78 -23.58
C VAL A 31 -12.92 14.86 -22.38
N ASN A 32 -14.18 14.62 -22.07
CA ASN A 32 -14.55 13.37 -21.43
C ASN A 32 -14.20 12.28 -22.46
N VAL A 33 -12.98 11.81 -22.40
CA VAL A 33 -12.68 10.46 -22.86
C VAL A 33 -13.68 9.61 -22.09
N SER A 34 -14.67 9.08 -22.80
CA SER A 34 -15.49 8.00 -22.26
C SER A 34 -14.48 6.96 -21.81
N ALA A 35 -14.21 6.93 -20.51
CA ALA A 35 -13.30 5.97 -19.94
C ALA A 35 -13.81 4.61 -20.38
N ALA A 36 -13.02 3.88 -21.10
CA ALA A 36 -13.30 2.48 -21.35
C ALA A 36 -13.55 1.85 -19.98
N VAL A 37 -14.48 0.90 -19.92
CA VAL A 37 -14.91 0.19 -18.68
C VAL A 37 -13.74 -0.48 -17.93
N THR A 38 -12.56 -0.45 -18.49
CA THR A 38 -11.34 -1.08 -18.01
C THR A 38 -10.19 -0.09 -17.94
N ASP A 39 -10.15 0.75 -16.90
CA ASP A 39 -8.93 1.46 -16.54
C ASP A 39 -8.00 0.46 -15.85
N THR A 40 -7.20 -0.25 -16.62
CA THR A 40 -6.17 -1.14 -16.11
C THR A 40 -4.94 -0.34 -15.71
N TYR A 41 -4.39 -0.66 -14.55
CA TYR A 41 -3.24 0.03 -13.99
C TYR A 41 -2.26 -0.95 -13.31
N ILE A 42 -1.11 -0.44 -13.00
CA ILE A 42 -0.12 -1.05 -12.10
C ILE A 42 0.27 0.01 -11.08
N TYR A 43 0.93 -0.41 -10.02
CA TYR A 43 1.53 0.54 -9.08
C TYR A 43 2.95 0.90 -9.53
N ASP A 44 3.25 2.20 -9.48
CA ASP A 44 4.62 2.67 -9.63
C ASP A 44 5.44 2.39 -8.36
N LYS A 45 6.71 2.77 -8.35
CA LYS A 45 7.62 2.63 -7.20
C LYS A 45 7.21 3.44 -5.95
N ASN A 46 6.22 4.32 -6.03
CA ASN A 46 5.68 5.13 -4.93
C ASN A 46 4.35 4.59 -4.42
N GLY A 47 3.79 3.57 -5.07
CA GLY A 47 2.46 3.06 -4.82
C GLY A 47 1.35 3.89 -5.48
N ASP A 48 1.69 4.78 -6.44
CA ASP A 48 0.69 5.49 -7.24
C ASP A 48 0.29 4.66 -8.45
N THR A 49 -0.98 4.77 -8.86
CA THR A 49 -1.51 4.02 -9.99
C THR A 49 -1.04 4.62 -11.31
N GLU A 50 -0.47 3.78 -12.19
CA GLU A 50 -0.03 4.13 -13.53
C GLU A 50 -0.79 3.29 -14.58
N PRO A 51 -1.29 3.87 -15.67
CA PRO A 51 -1.99 3.13 -16.71
C PRO A 51 -1.14 1.97 -17.25
N ALA A 52 -1.79 0.81 -17.44
CA ALA A 52 -1.16 -0.40 -17.97
C ALA A 52 -1.95 -0.94 -19.19
N PRO A 53 -1.27 -1.68 -20.09
CA PRO A 53 -1.99 -2.41 -21.15
C PRO A 53 -2.93 -3.44 -20.55
N GLU A 54 -4.10 -3.61 -21.18
CA GLU A 54 -5.11 -4.58 -20.77
C GLU A 54 -4.55 -6.01 -20.79
N PRO A 55 -4.50 -6.72 -19.64
CA PRO A 55 -3.94 -8.06 -19.56
C PRO A 55 -4.95 -9.15 -19.94
N ALA A 56 -6.25 -8.87 -19.80
CA ALA A 56 -7.33 -9.79 -20.15
C ALA A 56 -8.55 -9.00 -20.66
N SER A 57 -9.16 -9.46 -21.73
CA SER A 57 -10.33 -8.81 -22.34
C SER A 57 -11.55 -9.72 -22.30
N ALA A 58 -12.73 -9.13 -22.06
CA ALA A 58 -14.00 -9.87 -22.04
C ALA A 58 -14.38 -10.34 -23.46
N VAL A 59 -14.51 -11.66 -23.63
CA VAL A 59 -14.78 -12.26 -24.96
C VAL A 59 -16.17 -12.88 -25.06
N GLN A 60 -16.75 -13.32 -23.94
CA GLN A 60 -18.03 -14.04 -23.93
C GLN A 60 -18.75 -13.85 -22.59
N SER A 61 -20.08 -13.91 -22.63
CA SER A 61 -20.93 -14.11 -21.44
C SER A 61 -21.72 -15.39 -21.61
N ILE A 62 -21.74 -16.25 -20.60
CA ILE A 62 -22.47 -17.50 -20.56
C ILE A 62 -23.68 -17.29 -19.64
N ARG A 63 -24.87 -17.38 -20.18
CA ARG A 63 -26.13 -17.28 -19.45
C ARG A 63 -26.87 -18.60 -19.49
N GLY A 64 -27.60 -18.92 -18.44
CA GLY A 64 -28.39 -20.15 -18.40
C GLY A 64 -29.43 -20.24 -19.54
N GLY A 65 -29.98 -19.09 -19.98
CA GLY A 65 -30.87 -19.05 -21.16
C GLY A 65 -30.20 -19.46 -22.47
N ASP A 66 -28.92 -19.07 -22.66
CA ASP A 66 -28.16 -19.42 -23.87
C ASP A 66 -27.78 -20.93 -23.87
N LEU A 67 -27.76 -21.55 -22.71
CA LEU A 67 -27.50 -22.98 -22.51
C LEU A 67 -28.77 -23.85 -22.62
N GLY A 68 -29.95 -23.22 -22.75
CA GLY A 68 -31.23 -23.94 -22.81
C GLY A 68 -31.73 -24.51 -21.49
N ILE A 69 -31.17 -24.09 -20.37
CA ILE A 69 -31.46 -24.61 -19.02
C ILE A 69 -32.28 -23.65 -18.14
N GLY A 70 -32.75 -22.54 -18.70
CA GLY A 70 -33.35 -21.43 -17.95
C GLY A 70 -32.33 -20.52 -17.30
N ALA A 71 -32.75 -19.40 -16.75
CA ALA A 71 -31.83 -18.46 -16.09
C ALA A 71 -31.18 -19.07 -14.85
N PHE A 72 -29.95 -18.69 -14.55
CA PHE A 72 -29.34 -18.93 -13.24
C PHE A 72 -30.10 -18.16 -12.15
N SER A 73 -30.14 -18.70 -10.95
CA SER A 73 -30.74 -18.10 -9.77
C SER A 73 -29.75 -18.12 -8.61
N GLU A 74 -29.30 -16.96 -8.19
CA GLU A 74 -28.35 -16.79 -7.06
C GLU A 74 -27.15 -17.76 -7.12
N PRO A 75 -26.46 -17.89 -8.26
CA PRO A 75 -25.34 -18.82 -8.37
C PRO A 75 -24.19 -18.35 -7.47
N GLN A 76 -23.58 -19.29 -6.69
CA GLN A 76 -22.63 -18.95 -5.63
C GLN A 76 -21.21 -19.43 -5.87
N ASP A 77 -21.00 -20.43 -6.72
CA ASP A 77 -19.68 -21.04 -6.92
C ASP A 77 -19.49 -21.60 -8.31
N LEU A 78 -18.23 -21.69 -8.72
CA LEU A 78 -17.81 -22.39 -9.92
C LEU A 78 -16.45 -23.05 -9.73
N CYS A 79 -16.23 -24.17 -10.37
CA CYS A 79 -14.91 -24.80 -10.45
C CYS A 79 -14.69 -25.51 -11.77
N PHE A 80 -13.43 -25.76 -12.11
CA PHE A 80 -13.02 -26.59 -13.23
C PHE A 80 -12.46 -27.93 -12.73
N SER A 81 -12.82 -29.02 -13.42
CA SER A 81 -12.06 -30.24 -13.30
C SER A 81 -10.75 -30.15 -14.10
N ASN A 82 -9.83 -31.09 -13.84
CA ASN A 82 -8.59 -31.21 -14.61
C ASN A 82 -8.84 -31.51 -16.10
N SER A 83 -9.99 -32.12 -16.42
CA SER A 83 -10.43 -32.39 -17.81
C SER A 83 -11.05 -31.17 -18.49
N GLY A 84 -11.19 -30.01 -17.80
CA GLY A 84 -11.75 -28.79 -18.33
C GLY A 84 -13.28 -28.74 -18.35
N VAL A 85 -13.93 -29.53 -17.52
CA VAL A 85 -15.38 -29.47 -17.30
C VAL A 85 -15.64 -28.35 -16.29
N LEU A 86 -16.52 -27.42 -16.63
CA LEU A 86 -16.97 -26.34 -15.76
C LEU A 86 -18.21 -26.78 -14.98
N TYR A 87 -18.13 -26.72 -13.67
CA TYR A 87 -19.25 -26.93 -12.75
C TYR A 87 -19.67 -25.58 -12.14
N ILE A 88 -20.99 -25.34 -12.05
CA ILE A 88 -21.56 -24.14 -11.47
C ILE A 88 -22.60 -24.54 -10.43
N ALA A 89 -22.48 -24.07 -9.22
CA ALA A 89 -23.49 -24.19 -8.18
C ALA A 89 -24.59 -23.13 -8.41
N ASP A 90 -25.70 -23.55 -9.03
CA ASP A 90 -26.88 -22.73 -9.29
C ASP A 90 -27.85 -22.82 -8.11
N THR A 91 -27.41 -22.15 -7.01
CA THR A 91 -27.90 -22.33 -5.63
C THR A 91 -29.40 -22.13 -5.50
N GLY A 92 -29.93 -21.03 -6.07
CA GLY A 92 -31.38 -20.73 -5.99
C GLY A 92 -32.26 -21.66 -6.80
N ASN A 93 -31.68 -22.40 -7.79
CA ASN A 93 -32.36 -23.44 -8.54
C ASN A 93 -32.13 -24.86 -7.98
N ASN A 94 -31.40 -25.00 -6.87
CA ASN A 94 -31.09 -26.27 -6.22
C ASN A 94 -30.43 -27.32 -7.16
N ARG A 95 -29.50 -26.87 -8.01
CA ARG A 95 -28.86 -27.74 -9.02
C ARG A 95 -27.39 -27.40 -9.23
N ILE A 96 -26.64 -28.33 -9.79
CA ILE A 96 -25.30 -28.13 -10.32
C ILE A 96 -25.38 -28.15 -11.85
N VAL A 97 -24.89 -27.12 -12.52
CA VAL A 97 -24.78 -27.05 -13.98
C VAL A 97 -23.40 -27.52 -14.38
N VAL A 98 -23.35 -28.46 -15.33
CA VAL A 98 -22.13 -29.08 -15.84
C VAL A 98 -21.97 -28.68 -17.31
N ILE A 99 -20.88 -28.00 -17.64
CA ILE A 99 -20.59 -27.55 -19.00
C ILE A 99 -19.30 -28.21 -19.47
N LYS A 100 -19.40 -29.10 -20.44
CA LYS A 100 -18.26 -29.79 -21.08
C LYS A 100 -17.84 -29.01 -22.34
N ASN A 101 -16.53 -28.96 -22.62
CA ASN A 101 -15.96 -28.30 -23.79
C ASN A 101 -16.38 -26.82 -23.91
N VAL A 102 -16.26 -26.07 -22.83
CA VAL A 102 -16.69 -24.67 -22.74
C VAL A 102 -16.08 -23.83 -23.86
N GLY A 103 -16.95 -23.11 -24.61
CA GLY A 103 -16.53 -22.22 -25.70
C GLY A 103 -16.15 -22.94 -27.01
N MET A 104 -16.33 -24.25 -27.10
CA MET A 104 -16.10 -25.04 -28.30
C MET A 104 -17.41 -25.35 -29.02
N SER A 105 -17.34 -25.67 -30.31
CA SER A 105 -18.53 -26.10 -31.09
C SER A 105 -19.15 -27.40 -30.58
N SER A 106 -18.40 -28.19 -29.82
CA SER A 106 -18.84 -29.43 -29.18
C SER A 106 -19.31 -29.25 -27.73
N GLN A 107 -19.58 -28.00 -27.31
CA GLN A 107 -20.07 -27.72 -25.97
C GLN A 107 -21.39 -28.45 -25.70
N SER A 108 -21.44 -29.11 -24.54
CA SER A 108 -22.68 -29.72 -24.03
C SER A 108 -22.93 -29.28 -22.60
N THR A 109 -24.21 -29.21 -22.23
CA THR A 109 -24.64 -28.80 -20.91
C THR A 109 -25.52 -29.90 -20.31
N GLU A 110 -25.22 -30.29 -19.08
CA GLU A 110 -25.97 -31.22 -18.28
C GLU A 110 -26.37 -30.57 -16.96
N ILE A 111 -27.44 -31.08 -16.33
CA ILE A 111 -27.90 -30.61 -15.01
C ILE A 111 -27.87 -31.79 -14.06
N ILE A 112 -27.34 -31.60 -12.86
CA ILE A 112 -27.46 -32.53 -11.74
C ILE A 112 -28.30 -31.81 -10.68
N ASP A 113 -29.57 -32.19 -10.55
CA ASP A 113 -30.53 -31.71 -9.54
C ASP A 113 -30.86 -32.74 -8.48
N SER A 114 -30.53 -34.04 -8.77
CA SER A 114 -30.83 -35.15 -7.93
C SER A 114 -29.79 -36.29 -8.12
N PHE A 115 -29.72 -37.19 -7.19
CA PHE A 115 -28.86 -38.38 -7.22
C PHE A 115 -29.54 -39.57 -6.53
N LEU A 116 -29.08 -40.79 -6.81
CA LEU A 116 -29.63 -42.02 -6.19
C LEU A 116 -28.90 -42.27 -4.84
N ASN A 117 -29.66 -42.31 -3.77
CA ASN A 117 -29.19 -42.64 -2.42
C ASN A 117 -29.90 -43.90 -1.89
N GLY A 118 -29.19 -45.04 -1.91
CA GLY A 118 -29.76 -46.31 -1.43
C GLY A 118 -31.02 -46.78 -2.19
N GLY A 119 -31.17 -46.38 -3.46
CA GLY A 119 -32.32 -46.72 -4.31
C GLY A 119 -33.47 -45.69 -4.27
N THR A 120 -33.36 -44.67 -3.49
CA THR A 120 -34.28 -43.50 -3.47
C THR A 120 -33.65 -42.28 -4.13
N THR A 121 -34.44 -41.45 -4.80
CA THR A 121 -33.97 -40.19 -5.36
C THR A 121 -33.87 -39.15 -4.25
N ASP A 122 -32.69 -38.57 -4.08
CA ASP A 122 -32.37 -37.51 -3.15
C ASP A 122 -32.03 -36.22 -3.92
N THR A 123 -32.28 -35.04 -3.36
CA THR A 123 -32.13 -33.74 -4.03
C THR A 123 -31.28 -32.80 -3.21
N PHE A 124 -30.71 -31.79 -3.87
CA PHE A 124 -29.97 -30.69 -3.21
C PHE A 124 -30.94 -29.63 -2.64
N ASN A 125 -30.45 -28.93 -1.61
CA ASN A 125 -31.11 -27.78 -1.03
C ASN A 125 -30.10 -26.65 -0.82
N SER A 126 -30.14 -25.63 -1.68
CA SER A 126 -29.22 -24.50 -1.71
C SER A 126 -27.73 -24.91 -1.76
N PRO A 127 -27.31 -25.66 -2.80
CA PRO A 127 -25.90 -26.03 -2.94
C PRO A 127 -25.06 -24.77 -3.20
N ALA A 128 -24.16 -24.40 -2.26
CA ALA A 128 -23.44 -23.13 -2.30
C ALA A 128 -21.97 -23.29 -2.74
N GLY A 129 -21.39 -24.46 -2.65
CA GLY A 129 -20.00 -24.73 -3.03
C GLY A 129 -19.84 -25.94 -3.89
N VAL A 130 -18.88 -25.90 -4.82
CA VAL A 130 -18.56 -27.01 -5.71
C VAL A 130 -17.05 -27.10 -5.94
N PHE A 131 -16.50 -28.33 -5.86
CA PHE A 131 -15.08 -28.58 -6.08
C PHE A 131 -14.89 -29.93 -6.77
N ALA A 132 -14.04 -29.99 -7.78
CA ALA A 132 -13.64 -31.21 -8.48
C ALA A 132 -12.23 -31.61 -8.04
N ASP A 133 -12.09 -32.84 -7.51
CA ASP A 133 -10.78 -33.39 -7.12
C ASP A 133 -9.94 -33.84 -8.35
N SER A 134 -8.68 -34.22 -8.10
CA SER A 134 -7.78 -34.69 -9.15
C SER A 134 -8.26 -35.94 -9.89
N ASP A 135 -9.12 -36.72 -9.26
CA ASP A 135 -9.68 -37.97 -9.82
C ASP A 135 -10.98 -37.67 -10.63
N GLY A 136 -11.43 -36.42 -10.68
CA GLY A 136 -12.67 -36.02 -11.35
C GLY A 136 -13.92 -36.18 -10.49
N ASN A 137 -13.81 -36.56 -9.20
CA ASN A 137 -14.97 -36.61 -8.31
C ASN A 137 -15.42 -35.20 -7.92
N LEU A 138 -16.73 -35.01 -7.87
CA LEU A 138 -17.35 -33.74 -7.54
C LEU A 138 -17.79 -33.73 -6.08
N PHE A 139 -17.33 -32.73 -5.33
CA PHE A 139 -17.77 -32.46 -3.97
C PHE A 139 -18.71 -31.26 -4.00
N ILE A 140 -19.86 -31.34 -3.36
CA ILE A 140 -20.93 -30.36 -3.35
C ILE A 140 -21.28 -30.00 -1.91
N SER A 141 -21.17 -28.73 -1.54
CA SER A 141 -21.67 -28.21 -0.28
C SER A 141 -23.17 -28.05 -0.35
N ASP A 142 -23.94 -29.03 0.14
CA ASP A 142 -25.41 -29.04 0.17
C ASP A 142 -25.87 -28.35 1.47
N THR A 143 -25.81 -27.01 1.45
CA THR A 143 -25.73 -26.13 2.62
C THR A 143 -26.94 -26.25 3.55
N GLU A 144 -28.17 -26.14 3.03
CA GLU A 144 -29.37 -26.18 3.86
C GLU A 144 -29.77 -27.61 4.24
N ASN A 145 -29.19 -28.64 3.59
CA ASN A 145 -29.27 -30.03 4.03
C ASN A 145 -28.16 -30.41 5.03
N ALA A 146 -27.31 -29.43 5.44
CA ALA A 146 -26.23 -29.59 6.39
C ALA A 146 -25.30 -30.79 6.10
N ARG A 147 -24.92 -30.98 4.82
CA ARG A 147 -24.12 -32.13 4.36
C ARG A 147 -23.22 -31.74 3.19
N ILE A 148 -22.21 -32.58 2.92
CA ILE A 148 -21.40 -32.53 1.71
C ILE A 148 -21.66 -33.82 0.94
N VAL A 149 -21.96 -33.68 -0.34
CA VAL A 149 -22.24 -34.85 -1.24
C VAL A 149 -21.04 -35.01 -2.16
N LYS A 150 -20.50 -36.24 -2.19
CA LYS A 150 -19.44 -36.61 -3.13
C LYS A 150 -20.04 -37.47 -4.23
N LEU A 151 -19.93 -37.03 -5.48
CA LEU A 151 -20.36 -37.73 -6.67
C LEU A 151 -19.13 -38.13 -7.50
N SER A 152 -19.28 -39.19 -8.30
CA SER A 152 -18.34 -39.51 -9.37
C SER A 152 -18.51 -38.51 -10.54
N GLU A 153 -17.57 -38.50 -11.49
CA GLU A 153 -17.72 -37.74 -12.74
C GLU A 153 -18.97 -38.11 -13.54
N SER A 154 -19.48 -39.36 -13.37
CA SER A 154 -20.74 -39.82 -13.96
C SER A 154 -21.99 -39.44 -13.19
N GLY A 155 -21.88 -38.72 -12.05
CA GLY A 155 -23.00 -38.31 -11.21
C GLY A 155 -23.49 -39.38 -10.23
N GLU A 156 -22.77 -40.51 -10.05
CA GLU A 156 -23.10 -41.53 -9.07
C GLU A 156 -22.66 -41.13 -7.66
N LEU A 157 -23.51 -41.38 -6.66
CA LEU A 157 -23.19 -41.09 -5.26
C LEU A 157 -22.06 -42.00 -4.76
N LEU A 158 -20.99 -41.37 -4.29
CA LEU A 158 -19.85 -42.07 -3.67
C LEU A 158 -19.89 -41.95 -2.14
N GLN A 159 -20.25 -40.78 -1.61
CA GLN A 159 -20.26 -40.56 -0.16
C GLN A 159 -21.15 -39.36 0.22
N ILE A 160 -21.72 -39.41 1.43
CA ILE A 160 -22.34 -38.24 2.10
C ILE A 160 -21.58 -38.01 3.40
N ILE A 161 -21.15 -36.75 3.61
CA ILE A 161 -20.48 -36.29 4.84
C ILE A 161 -21.43 -35.37 5.56
N CYS A 162 -21.90 -35.80 6.74
CA CYS A 162 -22.85 -35.09 7.58
C CYS A 162 -22.13 -34.21 8.59
N ALA A 163 -22.94 -33.43 9.33
CA ALA A 163 -22.45 -32.59 10.42
C ALA A 163 -21.62 -33.39 11.42
N PRO A 164 -20.44 -32.89 11.84
CA PRO A 164 -19.58 -33.59 12.78
C PRO A 164 -20.19 -33.58 14.20
N GLU A 165 -20.13 -34.72 14.87
CA GLU A 165 -20.50 -34.89 16.27
C GLU A 165 -19.24 -34.84 17.14
N ASP A 166 -18.66 -33.66 17.35
CA ASP A 166 -17.48 -33.51 18.20
C ASP A 166 -17.76 -32.58 19.39
N LYS A 167 -17.29 -33.01 20.58
CA LYS A 167 -17.43 -32.23 21.84
C LYS A 167 -16.61 -30.92 21.83
N ALA A 168 -15.66 -30.79 20.92
CA ALA A 168 -14.90 -29.56 20.73
C ALA A 168 -15.69 -28.45 20.02
N LEU A 169 -16.77 -28.82 19.33
CA LEU A 169 -17.67 -27.88 18.68
C LEU A 169 -18.65 -27.30 19.71
N GLN A 170 -19.06 -26.04 19.50
CA GLN A 170 -20.04 -25.39 20.35
C GLN A 170 -21.38 -26.15 20.32
N SER A 171 -22.10 -26.17 21.43
CA SER A 171 -23.35 -26.91 21.55
C SER A 171 -24.49 -26.42 20.65
N ASP A 172 -24.38 -25.22 20.12
CA ASP A 172 -25.30 -24.56 19.20
C ASP A 172 -24.77 -24.44 17.76
N PHE A 173 -23.66 -25.14 17.45
CA PHE A 173 -23.07 -25.16 16.12
C PHE A 173 -24.00 -25.77 15.08
N ALA A 174 -24.36 -25.00 14.07
CA ALA A 174 -25.08 -25.45 12.90
C ALA A 174 -24.10 -25.66 11.72
N PHE A 175 -23.99 -26.88 11.24
CA PHE A 175 -23.15 -27.18 10.07
C PHE A 175 -23.82 -26.67 8.80
N LYS A 176 -23.28 -25.59 8.23
CA LYS A 176 -23.72 -24.98 6.97
C LYS A 176 -22.51 -24.85 6.03
N PRO A 177 -22.11 -25.94 5.38
CA PRO A 177 -20.95 -25.91 4.49
C PRO A 177 -21.24 -24.98 3.30
N THR A 178 -20.32 -24.04 3.02
CA THR A 178 -20.48 -23.09 1.89
C THR A 178 -19.42 -23.27 0.84
N LYS A 179 -18.16 -23.43 1.24
CA LYS A 179 -17.03 -23.61 0.33
C LYS A 179 -16.17 -24.76 0.82
N LEU A 180 -15.48 -25.39 -0.12
CA LEU A 180 -14.64 -26.54 0.20
C LEU A 180 -13.49 -26.69 -0.79
N ALA A 181 -12.42 -27.32 -0.35
CA ALA A 181 -11.28 -27.73 -1.17
C ALA A 181 -10.80 -29.13 -0.73
N VAL A 182 -10.24 -29.89 -1.65
CA VAL A 182 -9.73 -31.23 -1.41
C VAL A 182 -8.28 -31.30 -1.85
N ASP A 183 -7.40 -31.82 -0.98
CA ASP A 183 -6.00 -31.98 -1.30
C ASP A 183 -5.70 -33.30 -2.06
N LYS A 184 -4.45 -33.45 -2.49
CA LYS A 184 -3.98 -34.67 -3.19
C LYS A 184 -4.02 -35.94 -2.33
N TYR A 185 -4.14 -35.82 -1.01
CA TYR A 185 -4.30 -36.89 -0.06
C TYR A 185 -5.78 -37.21 0.23
N ARG A 186 -6.69 -36.45 -0.44
CA ARG A 186 -8.15 -36.54 -0.30
C ARG A 186 -8.64 -36.00 1.06
N GLN A 187 -7.85 -35.20 1.77
CA GLN A 187 -8.33 -34.49 2.92
C GLN A 187 -9.23 -33.35 2.44
N LEU A 188 -10.33 -33.13 3.14
CA LEU A 188 -11.34 -32.15 2.80
C LEU A 188 -11.28 -31.00 3.79
N TYR A 189 -11.20 -29.77 3.26
CA TYR A 189 -11.21 -28.51 4.01
C TYR A 189 -12.49 -27.77 3.70
N VAL A 190 -13.24 -27.42 4.74
CA VAL A 190 -14.60 -26.89 4.62
C VAL A 190 -14.72 -25.55 5.36
N ILE A 191 -15.34 -24.60 4.70
CA ILE A 191 -15.86 -23.37 5.33
C ILE A 191 -17.34 -23.62 5.65
N SER A 192 -17.71 -23.43 6.91
CA SER A 192 -19.11 -23.49 7.34
C SER A 192 -19.54 -22.09 7.80
N SER A 193 -20.65 -21.61 7.30
CA SER A 193 -21.23 -20.30 7.71
C SER A 193 -21.52 -20.31 9.21
N GLY A 194 -21.16 -19.20 9.88
CA GLY A 194 -21.26 -19.07 11.34
C GLY A 194 -20.12 -19.73 12.12
N TYR A 195 -19.12 -20.30 11.45
CA TYR A 195 -17.97 -20.96 12.10
C TYR A 195 -16.71 -20.11 12.05
N ASN A 196 -16.31 -19.56 13.19
CA ASN A 196 -15.19 -18.59 13.27
C ASN A 196 -13.86 -19.22 13.70
N ALA A 197 -13.80 -20.56 13.89
CA ALA A 197 -12.58 -21.25 14.31
C ALA A 197 -11.66 -21.62 13.13
N GLY A 198 -11.90 -21.10 11.94
CA GLY A 198 -11.11 -21.33 10.74
C GLY A 198 -11.72 -22.41 9.82
N LEU A 199 -10.87 -23.17 9.13
CA LEU A 199 -11.30 -24.26 8.26
C LEU A 199 -11.57 -25.53 9.06
N MET A 200 -12.63 -26.23 8.74
CA MET A 200 -12.90 -27.57 9.26
C MET A 200 -12.21 -28.61 8.39
N GLU A 201 -11.37 -29.45 8.97
CA GLU A 201 -10.63 -30.51 8.29
C GLU A 201 -11.30 -31.86 8.51
N PHE A 202 -11.51 -32.58 7.41
CA PHE A 202 -12.07 -33.95 7.43
C PHE A 202 -11.13 -34.89 6.74
N GLU A 203 -11.00 -36.13 7.29
CA GLU A 203 -10.32 -37.25 6.64
C GLU A 203 -11.07 -37.72 5.39
N PRO A 204 -10.43 -38.50 4.50
CA PRO A 204 -11.07 -39.06 3.30
C PRO A 204 -12.33 -39.87 3.61
N GLY A 205 -12.42 -40.44 4.80
CA GLY A 205 -13.60 -41.18 5.30
C GLY A 205 -14.77 -40.28 5.73
N GLY A 206 -14.61 -38.96 5.71
CA GLY A 206 -15.63 -37.98 6.15
C GLY A 206 -15.65 -37.72 7.66
N THR A 207 -14.67 -38.24 8.40
CA THR A 207 -14.55 -37.99 9.84
C THR A 207 -13.90 -36.63 10.08
N TYR A 208 -14.50 -35.78 10.88
CA TYR A 208 -13.92 -34.53 11.30
C TYR A 208 -12.68 -34.73 12.17
N THR A 209 -11.59 -34.03 11.87
CA THR A 209 -10.31 -34.15 12.57
C THR A 209 -10.03 -33.00 13.47
N GLN A 210 -10.05 -31.79 12.92
CA GLN A 210 -9.72 -30.55 13.66
C GLN A 210 -10.17 -29.31 12.90
N SER A 211 -10.02 -28.15 13.57
CA SER A 211 -10.11 -26.86 12.91
C SER A 211 -8.74 -26.22 12.81
N MET A 212 -8.48 -25.58 11.68
CA MET A 212 -7.18 -25.00 11.41
C MET A 212 -7.25 -23.58 10.89
N GLY A 213 -6.19 -22.82 11.09
CA GLY A 213 -6.01 -21.51 10.46
C GLY A 213 -6.92 -20.41 11.03
N ALA A 214 -7.50 -20.57 12.21
CA ALA A 214 -8.36 -19.54 12.81
C ALA A 214 -7.72 -18.15 12.71
N PRO A 215 -8.44 -17.11 12.25
CA PRO A 215 -7.95 -15.75 12.27
C PRO A 215 -7.62 -15.32 13.69
N GLN A 216 -6.36 -14.94 13.94
CA GLN A 216 -5.95 -14.47 15.27
C GLN A 216 -6.35 -13.00 15.42
N VAL A 217 -7.21 -12.72 16.41
CA VAL A 217 -7.52 -11.35 16.82
C VAL A 217 -6.49 -10.92 17.86
N THR A 218 -5.47 -10.18 17.44
CA THR A 218 -4.49 -9.57 18.34
C THR A 218 -5.06 -8.26 18.88
N LYS A 219 -5.29 -8.19 20.19
CA LYS A 219 -5.71 -6.94 20.82
C LYS A 219 -4.53 -5.98 20.87
N SER A 220 -4.73 -4.73 20.47
CA SER A 220 -3.76 -3.67 20.61
C SER A 220 -3.31 -3.53 22.08
N ILE A 221 -2.06 -3.16 22.31
CA ILE A 221 -1.54 -2.88 23.67
C ILE A 221 -2.37 -1.80 24.36
N LEU A 222 -2.86 -0.81 23.60
CA LEU A 222 -3.73 0.25 24.09
C LEU A 222 -5.09 -0.31 24.52
N ASP A 223 -5.69 -1.24 23.77
CA ASP A 223 -6.94 -1.90 24.11
C ASP A 223 -6.79 -2.77 25.37
N GLN A 224 -5.67 -3.46 25.52
CA GLN A 224 -5.36 -4.23 26.73
C GLN A 224 -5.21 -3.31 27.95
N LEU A 225 -4.57 -2.15 27.79
CA LEU A 225 -4.47 -1.14 28.83
C LEU A 225 -5.83 -0.52 29.14
N TRP A 226 -6.60 -0.17 28.11
CA TRP A 226 -7.94 0.40 28.26
C TRP A 226 -8.89 -0.56 28.96
N GLN A 227 -8.87 -1.86 28.62
CA GLN A 227 -9.64 -2.90 29.31
C GLN A 227 -9.32 -3.03 30.80
N ARG A 228 -8.11 -2.68 31.24
CA ARG A 228 -7.75 -2.65 32.69
C ARG A 228 -8.45 -1.53 33.44
N PHE A 229 -8.78 -0.43 32.77
CA PHE A 229 -9.47 0.72 33.37
C PHE A 229 -10.99 0.66 33.23
N GLN A 230 -11.55 -0.26 32.45
CA GLN A 230 -12.99 -0.44 32.27
C GLN A 230 -13.63 -1.12 33.49
N THR A 231 -14.84 -0.67 33.84
CA THR A 231 -15.68 -1.33 34.85
C THR A 231 -16.27 -2.64 34.30
N LYS A 232 -16.74 -3.56 35.18
CA LYS A 232 -17.37 -4.82 34.74
C LYS A 232 -18.53 -4.58 33.76
N ALA A 233 -19.40 -3.61 34.01
CA ALA A 233 -20.51 -3.27 33.13
C ALA A 233 -20.09 -2.70 31.79
N GLN A 234 -18.94 -2.03 31.70
CA GLN A 234 -18.37 -1.58 30.44
C GLN A 234 -17.75 -2.72 29.66
N ARG A 235 -17.08 -3.68 30.33
CA ARG A 235 -16.53 -4.87 29.68
C ARG A 235 -17.60 -5.78 29.09
N GLU A 236 -18.73 -5.91 29.75
CA GLU A 236 -19.87 -6.70 29.26
C GLU A 236 -20.58 -6.04 28.07
N ARG A 237 -20.44 -4.72 27.90
CA ARG A 237 -20.96 -3.96 26.75
C ARG A 237 -19.93 -3.80 25.63
N THR A 238 -18.65 -4.10 25.89
CA THR A 238 -17.61 -4.08 24.84
C THR A 238 -17.85 -5.27 23.93
N GLN A 239 -18.12 -5.02 22.66
CA GLN A 239 -18.30 -6.06 21.65
C GLN A 239 -17.19 -7.09 21.77
N SER A 240 -17.55 -8.36 21.95
CA SER A 240 -16.61 -9.46 21.74
C SER A 240 -16.13 -9.38 20.29
N TYR A 241 -14.85 -9.18 20.05
CA TYR A 241 -14.29 -9.32 18.72
C TYR A 241 -14.49 -10.78 18.30
N VAL A 242 -15.49 -11.01 17.46
CA VAL A 242 -15.68 -12.31 16.81
C VAL A 242 -14.66 -12.37 15.67
N PRO A 243 -13.84 -13.44 15.58
CA PRO A 243 -12.95 -13.62 14.44
C PRO A 243 -13.75 -13.58 13.14
N THR A 244 -13.18 -12.98 12.12
CA THR A 244 -13.81 -12.90 10.78
C THR A 244 -13.85 -14.28 10.15
N GLU A 245 -15.00 -14.64 9.58
CA GLU A 245 -15.15 -15.89 8.82
C GLU A 245 -14.35 -15.82 7.51
N TYR A 246 -13.89 -16.98 7.05
CA TYR A 246 -13.35 -17.11 5.70
C TYR A 246 -14.49 -17.08 4.66
N SER A 247 -14.25 -16.41 3.54
CA SER A 247 -15.21 -16.33 2.42
C SER A 247 -15.01 -17.42 1.40
N ASN A 248 -13.76 -17.79 1.12
CA ASN A 248 -13.45 -18.88 0.20
C ASN A 248 -12.15 -19.60 0.57
N VAL A 249 -11.99 -20.81 0.01
CA VAL A 249 -10.79 -21.66 0.13
C VAL A 249 -10.48 -22.31 -1.20
N THR A 250 -9.22 -22.27 -1.62
CA THR A 250 -8.68 -23.07 -2.72
C THR A 250 -7.34 -23.66 -2.33
N ILE A 251 -6.81 -24.58 -3.14
CA ILE A 251 -5.56 -25.29 -2.86
C ILE A 251 -4.62 -25.18 -4.05
N ASP A 252 -3.31 -25.02 -3.80
CA ASP A 252 -2.30 -25.06 -4.84
C ASP A 252 -1.76 -26.50 -5.06
N GLU A 253 -0.95 -26.67 -6.10
CA GLU A 253 -0.33 -27.96 -6.46
C GLU A 253 0.60 -28.52 -5.36
N ASP A 254 1.15 -27.64 -4.52
CA ASP A 254 2.02 -27.99 -3.39
C ASP A 254 1.24 -28.36 -2.13
N GLY A 255 -0.06 -28.13 -2.10
CA GLY A 255 -0.95 -28.42 -0.98
C GLY A 255 -1.09 -27.28 0.03
N PHE A 256 -0.72 -26.05 -0.33
CA PHE A 256 -1.04 -24.89 0.49
C PHE A 256 -2.46 -24.42 0.24
N LEU A 257 -3.16 -24.04 1.32
CA LEU A 257 -4.52 -23.55 1.26
C LEU A 257 -4.49 -22.01 1.15
N PHE A 258 -5.15 -21.49 0.15
CA PHE A 258 -5.41 -20.06 0.01
C PHE A 258 -6.81 -19.76 0.52
N VAL A 259 -6.91 -18.86 1.49
CA VAL A 259 -8.19 -18.48 2.09
C VAL A 259 -8.37 -16.97 2.03
N THR A 260 -9.58 -16.55 1.65
CA THR A 260 -9.97 -15.14 1.63
C THR A 260 -10.87 -14.82 2.81
N THR A 261 -10.89 -13.55 3.24
CA THR A 261 -11.79 -13.04 4.28
C THR A 261 -12.62 -11.89 3.72
N SER A 262 -13.91 -11.87 4.04
CA SER A 262 -14.84 -10.85 3.56
C SER A 262 -14.75 -9.52 4.31
N ALA A 263 -14.13 -9.48 5.48
CA ALA A 263 -13.98 -8.26 6.27
C ALA A 263 -12.51 -7.86 6.37
N TYR A 264 -12.23 -6.65 5.97
CA TYR A 264 -10.95 -5.99 6.16
C TYR A 264 -11.18 -4.72 6.98
N ASP A 265 -10.44 -4.57 8.06
CA ASP A 265 -10.47 -3.38 8.91
C ASP A 265 -9.02 -2.91 9.15
N ASP A 266 -8.59 -1.90 8.40
CA ASP A 266 -7.25 -1.32 8.50
C ASP A 266 -7.04 -0.53 9.80
N SER A 267 -8.13 -0.17 10.49
CA SER A 267 -8.04 0.57 11.76
C SER A 267 -7.34 -0.22 12.86
N ALA A 268 -7.24 -1.54 12.72
CA ALA A 268 -6.56 -2.44 13.66
C ALA A 268 -5.03 -2.56 13.42
N GLY A 269 -4.48 -1.92 12.38
CA GLY A 269 -3.05 -2.00 12.03
C GLY A 269 -2.57 -3.43 11.80
N ASP A 270 -1.39 -3.81 12.32
CA ASP A 270 -0.84 -5.17 12.18
C ASP A 270 -1.74 -6.29 12.76
N SER A 271 -2.77 -5.92 13.52
CA SER A 271 -3.77 -6.83 14.10
C SER A 271 -5.00 -7.01 13.19
N ALA A 272 -5.10 -6.29 12.07
CA ALA A 272 -6.19 -6.42 11.13
C ALA A 272 -6.25 -7.82 10.53
N PRO A 273 -7.46 -8.38 10.29
CA PRO A 273 -7.60 -9.60 9.54
C PRO A 273 -7.04 -9.39 8.13
N LYS A 274 -6.10 -10.25 7.72
CA LYS A 274 -5.49 -10.16 6.40
C LYS A 274 -6.49 -10.65 5.35
N PRO A 275 -6.70 -9.90 4.26
CA PRO A 275 -7.72 -10.24 3.26
C PRO A 275 -7.46 -11.56 2.54
N LEU A 276 -6.20 -11.95 2.45
CA LEU A 276 -5.74 -13.23 1.90
C LEU A 276 -4.72 -13.86 2.84
N ARG A 277 -4.78 -15.18 3.04
CA ARG A 277 -3.77 -15.97 3.75
C ARG A 277 -3.42 -17.21 2.95
N LYS A 278 -2.14 -17.58 2.93
CA LYS A 278 -1.64 -18.85 2.41
C LYS A 278 -1.28 -19.73 3.60
N LEU A 279 -2.07 -20.76 3.86
CA LEU A 279 -1.92 -21.62 5.03
C LEU A 279 -1.14 -22.88 4.67
N ASN A 280 -0.19 -23.22 5.53
CA ASN A 280 0.46 -24.54 5.47
C ASN A 280 -0.40 -25.59 6.20
N ALA A 281 0.03 -26.86 6.19
CA ALA A 281 -0.64 -27.99 6.86
C ALA A 281 -0.83 -27.82 8.40
N LYS A 282 -0.20 -26.81 9.02
CA LYS A 282 -0.40 -26.45 10.43
C LYS A 282 -1.34 -25.27 10.61
N GLY A 283 -1.95 -24.75 9.55
CA GLY A 283 -2.80 -23.58 9.58
C GLY A 283 -2.04 -22.24 9.80
N LEU A 284 -0.71 -22.24 9.61
CA LEU A 284 0.09 -21.02 9.72
C LEU A 284 0.13 -20.30 8.37
N ASP A 285 -0.06 -18.99 8.42
CA ASP A 285 0.06 -18.13 7.24
C ASP A 285 1.54 -17.99 6.83
N VAL A 286 1.85 -18.45 5.63
CA VAL A 286 3.20 -18.44 5.05
C VAL A 286 3.31 -17.56 3.81
N LEU A 287 2.29 -16.75 3.51
CA LEU A 287 2.33 -15.82 2.39
C LEU A 287 3.36 -14.72 2.66
N ASN A 288 4.37 -14.66 1.83
CA ASN A 288 5.26 -13.51 1.76
C ASN A 288 4.49 -12.36 1.08
N ARG A 289 4.38 -11.23 1.78
CA ARG A 289 3.74 -10.03 1.24
C ARG A 289 4.85 -9.06 0.88
N VAL A 290 5.34 -9.20 -0.34
CA VAL A 290 6.41 -8.36 -0.89
C VAL A 290 5.80 -7.38 -1.88
N GLY A 291 6.11 -6.11 -1.74
CA GLY A 291 5.63 -5.06 -2.63
C GLY A 291 4.35 -4.39 -2.14
N ASP A 292 3.41 -4.19 -3.05
CA ASP A 292 2.17 -3.47 -2.78
C ASP A 292 1.21 -4.28 -1.89
N PRO A 293 0.28 -3.62 -1.18
CA PRO A 293 -0.74 -4.30 -0.39
C PRO A 293 -1.61 -5.21 -1.27
N VAL A 294 -2.23 -6.21 -0.67
CA VAL A 294 -3.14 -7.11 -1.38
C VAL A 294 -4.45 -6.37 -1.65
N GLY A 295 -4.75 -6.15 -2.92
CA GLY A 295 -5.87 -5.33 -3.38
C GLY A 295 -5.57 -3.83 -3.39
N ASP A 296 -6.59 -3.04 -3.55
CA ASP A 296 -6.50 -1.57 -3.54
C ASP A 296 -6.65 -0.99 -2.14
N GLU A 297 -5.79 -0.05 -1.80
CA GLU A 297 -5.98 0.82 -0.65
C GLU A 297 -6.98 1.94 -0.94
N ILE A 298 -7.62 2.46 0.12
CA ILE A 298 -8.40 3.70 0.00
C ILE A 298 -7.41 4.86 -0.17
N LYS A 299 -7.35 5.42 -1.38
CA LYS A 299 -6.65 6.69 -1.60
C LYS A 299 -7.59 7.88 -1.35
N ASN A 300 -7.02 9.03 -0.97
CA ASN A 300 -7.76 10.27 -0.72
C ASN A 300 -8.69 10.60 -1.91
N GLY A 301 -10.00 10.66 -1.65
CA GLY A 301 -11.04 10.94 -2.64
C GLY A 301 -11.82 9.72 -3.14
N GLU A 302 -11.40 8.49 -2.85
CA GLU A 302 -12.10 7.26 -3.27
C GLU A 302 -12.89 6.58 -2.14
N THR A 303 -13.32 7.33 -1.13
CA THR A 303 -14.04 6.81 0.05
C THR A 303 -15.31 6.03 -0.26
N TYR A 304 -15.91 6.24 -1.44
CA TYR A 304 -17.14 5.54 -1.83
C TYR A 304 -16.92 4.09 -2.27
N LYS A 305 -15.69 3.71 -2.66
CA LYS A 305 -15.38 2.32 -3.09
C LYS A 305 -15.04 1.39 -1.93
N GLY A 306 -14.62 1.92 -0.79
CA GLY A 306 -14.15 1.13 0.35
C GLY A 306 -12.86 0.36 0.07
N TYR A 307 -12.47 -0.49 1.00
CA TYR A 307 -11.34 -1.43 0.84
C TYR A 307 -11.70 -2.57 -0.12
N SER A 308 -10.68 -3.20 -0.72
CA SER A 308 -10.85 -4.46 -1.44
C SER A 308 -11.40 -5.54 -0.53
N VAL A 309 -12.44 -6.23 -1.01
CA VAL A 309 -13.09 -7.36 -0.33
C VAL A 309 -13.12 -8.54 -1.28
N PHE A 310 -12.35 -9.57 -0.96
CA PHE A 310 -12.20 -10.71 -1.85
C PHE A 310 -13.27 -11.76 -1.60
N SER A 311 -14.04 -12.06 -2.65
CA SER A 311 -15.02 -13.13 -2.66
C SER A 311 -14.40 -14.48 -2.94
N ASP A 312 -13.38 -14.53 -3.81
CA ASP A 312 -12.82 -15.79 -4.28
C ASP A 312 -11.35 -15.67 -4.71
N VAL A 313 -10.68 -16.81 -4.83
CA VAL A 313 -9.30 -16.97 -5.27
C VAL A 313 -9.14 -18.19 -6.18
N CYS A 314 -8.47 -18.02 -7.32
CA CYS A 314 -8.13 -19.14 -8.21
C CYS A 314 -6.62 -19.21 -8.46
N MET A 315 -6.15 -20.44 -8.78
CA MET A 315 -4.75 -20.67 -9.11
C MET A 315 -4.53 -20.49 -10.63
N LEU A 316 -3.43 -19.83 -10.98
CA LEU A 316 -3.03 -19.59 -12.38
C LEU A 316 -1.97 -20.58 -12.87
N GLY A 317 -1.50 -21.45 -11.99
CA GLY A 317 -0.37 -22.35 -12.20
C GLY A 317 0.96 -21.77 -11.71
N TYR A 318 1.94 -22.64 -11.51
CA TYR A 318 3.30 -22.26 -11.06
C TYR A 318 3.34 -21.51 -9.74
N GLY A 319 2.29 -21.64 -8.91
CA GLY A 319 2.14 -20.93 -7.63
C GLY A 319 1.59 -19.51 -7.75
N ASP A 320 1.35 -19.01 -8.95
CA ASP A 320 0.68 -17.73 -9.20
C ASP A 320 -0.84 -17.88 -8.95
N PHE A 321 -1.50 -16.82 -8.51
CA PHE A 321 -2.91 -16.85 -8.14
C PHE A 321 -3.61 -15.54 -8.50
N ALA A 322 -4.94 -15.56 -8.61
CA ALA A 322 -5.76 -14.38 -8.84
C ALA A 322 -6.89 -14.28 -7.81
N LEU A 323 -7.19 -13.07 -7.40
CA LEU A 323 -8.21 -12.69 -6.43
C LEU A 323 -9.33 -11.91 -7.10
N LEU A 324 -10.56 -12.25 -6.78
CA LEU A 324 -11.75 -11.51 -7.24
C LEU A 324 -12.20 -10.53 -6.15
N ASP A 325 -12.14 -9.24 -6.45
CA ASP A 325 -12.64 -8.17 -5.59
C ASP A 325 -14.13 -7.91 -5.87
N HIS A 326 -14.95 -8.29 -4.91
CA HIS A 326 -16.38 -8.11 -4.93
C HIS A 326 -16.83 -6.63 -4.95
N ASN A 327 -16.17 -5.79 -4.15
CA ASN A 327 -16.56 -4.38 -4.03
C ASN A 327 -16.19 -3.55 -5.25
N ARG A 328 -15.03 -3.86 -5.84
CA ARG A 328 -14.47 -3.08 -6.94
C ARG A 328 -14.73 -3.68 -8.31
N GLY A 329 -15.27 -4.92 -8.35
CA GLY A 329 -15.51 -5.65 -9.60
C GLY A 329 -14.22 -5.88 -10.38
N ARG A 330 -13.09 -6.10 -9.69
CA ARG A 330 -11.76 -6.26 -10.28
C ARG A 330 -11.15 -7.61 -9.95
N VAL A 331 -10.25 -8.04 -10.81
CA VAL A 331 -9.40 -9.21 -10.58
C VAL A 331 -7.96 -8.75 -10.44
N PHE A 332 -7.31 -9.18 -9.37
CA PHE A 332 -5.90 -8.92 -9.09
C PHE A 332 -5.11 -10.22 -9.20
N ALA A 333 -4.16 -10.29 -10.11
CA ALA A 333 -3.28 -11.44 -10.28
C ALA A 333 -1.94 -11.20 -9.57
N TYR A 334 -1.48 -12.20 -8.82
CA TYR A 334 -0.25 -12.15 -8.04
C TYR A 334 0.66 -13.32 -8.39
N ASN A 335 1.96 -13.12 -8.23
CA ASN A 335 2.91 -14.22 -8.32
C ASN A 335 2.97 -15.01 -6.99
N SER A 336 3.71 -16.12 -7.00
CA SER A 336 3.88 -17.02 -5.85
C SER A 336 4.42 -16.38 -4.56
N VAL A 337 5.05 -15.19 -4.65
CA VAL A 337 5.56 -14.43 -3.52
C VAL A 337 4.67 -13.26 -3.12
N GLY A 338 3.52 -13.08 -3.77
CA GLY A 338 2.53 -12.07 -3.43
C GLY A 338 2.76 -10.70 -4.07
N GLU A 339 3.58 -10.59 -5.12
CA GLU A 339 3.73 -9.35 -5.90
C GLU A 339 2.65 -9.27 -6.98
N LEU A 340 2.04 -8.10 -7.14
CA LEU A 340 1.01 -7.86 -8.16
C LEU A 340 1.60 -7.96 -9.57
N LEU A 341 1.03 -8.85 -10.39
CA LEU A 341 1.38 -9.02 -11.80
C LEU A 341 0.61 -8.04 -12.68
N TYR A 342 -0.70 -8.04 -12.54
CA TYR A 342 -1.64 -7.19 -13.26
C TYR A 342 -3.00 -7.19 -12.58
N GLU A 343 -3.82 -6.21 -12.93
CA GLU A 343 -5.23 -6.18 -12.58
C GLU A 343 -6.08 -5.94 -13.84
N PHE A 344 -7.36 -6.32 -13.80
CA PHE A 344 -8.32 -6.06 -14.86
C PHE A 344 -9.76 -6.10 -14.34
N GLY A 345 -10.71 -5.69 -15.20
CA GLY A 345 -12.11 -5.60 -14.86
C GLY A 345 -12.47 -4.20 -14.35
N GLY A 346 -13.65 -4.04 -13.85
CA GLY A 346 -14.17 -2.79 -13.30
C GLY A 346 -15.65 -2.94 -12.95
N PRO A 347 -16.16 -2.13 -12.02
CA PRO A 347 -17.55 -2.19 -11.59
C PRO A 347 -18.49 -1.66 -12.68
N GLY A 348 -19.65 -2.26 -12.82
CA GLY A 348 -20.69 -1.74 -13.72
C GLY A 348 -21.58 -2.79 -14.36
N ASP A 349 -22.49 -2.32 -15.23
CA ASP A 349 -23.49 -3.15 -15.88
C ASP A 349 -23.20 -3.45 -17.37
N VAL A 350 -22.19 -2.77 -17.94
CA VAL A 350 -21.83 -2.96 -19.34
C VAL A 350 -21.12 -4.31 -19.57
N SER A 351 -20.98 -4.70 -20.84
CA SER A 351 -20.26 -5.93 -21.19
C SER A 351 -18.82 -5.85 -20.69
N GLY A 352 -18.33 -6.91 -20.02
CA GLY A 352 -17.00 -6.96 -19.43
C GLY A 352 -16.85 -6.31 -18.05
N ALA A 353 -17.85 -5.55 -17.57
CA ALA A 353 -17.85 -5.08 -16.18
C ALA A 353 -18.38 -6.18 -15.24
N ILE A 354 -17.95 -6.14 -13.98
CA ILE A 354 -18.34 -7.06 -12.92
C ILE A 354 -19.14 -6.28 -11.87
N ARG A 355 -20.39 -6.70 -11.62
CA ARG A 355 -21.26 -6.01 -10.68
C ARG A 355 -21.22 -6.63 -9.29
N ASN A 356 -21.30 -7.95 -9.22
CA ASN A 356 -21.26 -8.73 -8.00
C ASN A 356 -20.56 -10.08 -8.27
N GLY A 357 -19.23 -10.04 -8.38
CA GLY A 357 -18.43 -11.23 -8.63
C GLY A 357 -18.38 -12.12 -7.37
N THR A 358 -18.86 -13.36 -7.49
CA THR A 358 -18.95 -14.30 -6.37
C THR A 358 -17.93 -15.42 -6.46
N ALA A 359 -17.59 -15.88 -7.68
CA ALA A 359 -16.60 -16.91 -7.89
C ALA A 359 -15.75 -16.65 -9.13
N ILE A 360 -14.51 -17.13 -9.12
CA ILE A 360 -13.55 -17.03 -10.22
C ILE A 360 -12.87 -18.37 -10.47
N GLY A 361 -12.79 -18.74 -11.73
CA GLY A 361 -12.02 -19.91 -12.19
C GLY A 361 -11.07 -19.52 -13.31
N PHE A 362 -9.97 -20.24 -13.43
CA PHE A 362 -9.00 -20.06 -14.52
C PHE A 362 -8.77 -21.37 -15.24
N TYR A 363 -8.95 -21.38 -16.55
CA TYR A 363 -8.69 -22.53 -17.39
C TYR A 363 -8.32 -22.11 -18.81
N ASN A 364 -7.25 -22.65 -19.34
CA ASN A 364 -6.80 -22.48 -20.72
C ASN A 364 -6.64 -21.01 -21.15
N ASP A 365 -5.88 -20.22 -20.38
CA ASP A 365 -5.63 -18.79 -20.56
C ASP A 365 -6.89 -17.92 -20.48
N ARG A 366 -7.96 -18.40 -19.85
CA ARG A 366 -9.21 -17.67 -19.66
C ARG A 366 -9.65 -17.65 -18.21
N PHE A 367 -10.13 -16.49 -17.79
CA PHE A 367 -10.82 -16.33 -16.51
C PHE A 367 -12.33 -16.46 -16.73
N TYR A 368 -12.96 -17.16 -15.83
CA TYR A 368 -14.42 -17.34 -15.79
C TYR A 368 -14.91 -16.73 -14.49
N ILE A 369 -15.64 -15.63 -14.58
CA ILE A 369 -16.11 -14.85 -13.44
C ILE A 369 -17.62 -15.00 -13.33
N LEU A 370 -18.08 -15.60 -12.23
CA LEU A 370 -19.48 -15.74 -11.91
C LEU A 370 -19.97 -14.43 -11.29
N ASP A 371 -20.95 -13.80 -11.92
CA ASP A 371 -21.59 -12.58 -11.44
C ASP A 371 -23.05 -12.89 -11.04
N THR A 372 -23.28 -12.96 -9.73
CA THR A 372 -24.61 -13.29 -9.19
C THR A 372 -25.64 -12.22 -9.52
N ALA A 373 -25.27 -10.93 -9.52
CA ALA A 373 -26.21 -9.85 -9.85
C ALA A 373 -26.60 -9.84 -11.33
N LYS A 374 -25.69 -10.24 -12.23
CA LYS A 374 -25.95 -10.36 -13.68
C LYS A 374 -26.46 -11.75 -14.07
N THR A 375 -26.45 -12.72 -13.15
CA THR A 375 -26.84 -14.13 -13.37
C THR A 375 -26.16 -14.74 -14.60
N GLN A 376 -24.84 -14.51 -14.71
CA GLN A 376 -24.03 -14.97 -15.84
C GLN A 376 -22.60 -15.27 -15.42
N VAL A 377 -21.90 -16.05 -16.26
CA VAL A 377 -20.43 -16.15 -16.21
C VAL A 377 -19.83 -15.31 -17.30
N THR A 378 -19.01 -14.33 -16.96
CA THR A 378 -18.25 -13.52 -17.91
C THR A 378 -16.87 -14.15 -18.13
N VAL A 379 -16.52 -14.38 -19.40
CA VAL A 379 -15.25 -14.98 -19.79
C VAL A 379 -14.31 -13.91 -20.28
N PHE A 380 -13.14 -13.83 -19.64
CA PHE A 380 -12.04 -12.96 -20.05
C PHE A 380 -10.89 -13.80 -20.59
N GLU A 381 -10.40 -13.49 -21.78
CA GLU A 381 -9.24 -14.15 -22.37
C GLU A 381 -7.99 -13.30 -22.17
N LEU A 382 -6.89 -13.95 -21.75
CA LEU A 382 -5.61 -13.27 -21.61
C LEU A 382 -5.13 -12.73 -22.96
N THR A 383 -4.77 -11.46 -22.96
CA THR A 383 -4.12 -10.82 -24.11
C THR A 383 -2.68 -11.33 -24.24
N GLU A 384 -2.03 -10.99 -25.35
CA GLU A 384 -0.59 -11.28 -25.53
C GLU A 384 0.28 -10.64 -24.43
N TYR A 385 -0.17 -9.56 -23.78
CA TYR A 385 0.51 -8.95 -22.64
C TYR A 385 0.32 -9.79 -21.38
N GLY A 386 -0.89 -10.22 -21.08
CA GLY A 386 -1.20 -11.05 -19.92
C GLY A 386 -0.49 -12.41 -19.96
N LYS A 387 -0.42 -13.05 -21.12
CA LYS A 387 0.26 -14.36 -21.31
C LYS A 387 1.76 -14.32 -21.03
N LEU A 388 2.40 -13.14 -21.18
CA LEU A 388 3.83 -13.01 -20.87
C LEU A 388 4.15 -13.31 -19.41
N PHE A 389 3.27 -12.96 -18.48
CA PHE A 389 3.48 -13.21 -17.05
C PHE A 389 3.45 -14.70 -16.72
N GLY A 390 2.50 -15.46 -17.28
CA GLY A 390 2.48 -16.92 -17.16
C GLY A 390 3.74 -17.56 -17.78
N GLY A 391 4.20 -17.02 -18.91
CA GLY A 391 5.48 -17.42 -19.52
C GLY A 391 6.68 -17.18 -18.59
N VAL A 392 6.70 -16.06 -17.86
CA VAL A 392 7.74 -15.75 -16.87
C VAL A 392 7.69 -16.75 -15.71
N ALA A 393 6.51 -17.06 -15.17
CA ALA A 393 6.34 -18.01 -14.09
C ALA A 393 6.86 -19.39 -14.49
N LYS A 394 6.51 -19.85 -15.70
CA LYS A 394 7.01 -21.10 -16.29
C LYS A 394 8.53 -21.12 -16.43
N ALA A 395 9.10 -20.08 -17.08
CA ALA A 395 10.55 -19.99 -17.29
C ALA A 395 11.32 -19.98 -15.96
N ARG A 396 10.75 -19.34 -14.92
CA ARG A 396 11.33 -19.32 -13.57
C ARG A 396 11.34 -20.69 -12.92
N GLN A 397 10.27 -21.47 -13.06
CA GLN A 397 10.18 -22.85 -12.53
C GLN A 397 11.14 -23.78 -13.29
N GLU A 398 11.24 -23.62 -14.60
CA GLU A 398 12.19 -24.38 -15.45
C GLU A 398 13.65 -23.93 -15.31
N ILE A 399 13.91 -22.86 -14.53
CA ILE A 399 15.25 -22.26 -14.32
C ILE A 399 15.86 -21.77 -15.64
N ASP A 400 15.04 -21.38 -16.61
CA ASP A 400 15.46 -20.83 -17.90
C ASP A 400 15.60 -19.30 -17.82
N PHE A 401 16.77 -18.83 -17.40
CA PHE A 401 17.06 -17.41 -17.17
C PHE A 401 17.08 -16.58 -18.45
N GLU A 402 17.43 -17.15 -19.61
CA GLU A 402 17.47 -16.39 -20.86
C GLU A 402 16.05 -16.15 -21.38
N THR A 403 15.17 -17.15 -21.30
CA THR A 403 13.76 -16.98 -21.62
C THR A 403 13.09 -16.02 -20.64
N GLU A 404 13.31 -16.15 -19.32
CA GLU A 404 12.78 -15.22 -18.31
C GLU A 404 13.18 -13.78 -18.66
N LYS A 405 14.46 -13.53 -18.92
CA LYS A 405 14.98 -12.20 -19.30
C LYS A 405 14.35 -11.67 -20.60
N SER A 406 14.18 -12.52 -21.60
CA SER A 406 13.53 -12.15 -22.86
C SER A 406 12.08 -11.72 -22.64
N LEU A 407 11.33 -12.46 -21.83
CA LEU A 407 9.94 -12.17 -21.50
C LEU A 407 9.81 -10.84 -20.71
N TRP A 408 10.70 -10.58 -19.74
CA TRP A 408 10.74 -9.29 -19.04
C TRP A 408 11.00 -8.12 -19.99
N ASN A 409 11.89 -8.27 -20.98
CA ASN A 409 12.09 -7.24 -22.00
C ASN A 409 10.83 -7.03 -22.87
N GLN A 410 10.10 -8.08 -23.20
CA GLN A 410 8.85 -7.96 -23.94
C GLN A 410 7.76 -7.25 -23.12
N ILE A 411 7.66 -7.54 -21.82
CA ILE A 411 6.76 -6.82 -20.92
C ILE A 411 7.12 -5.33 -20.87
N LEU A 412 8.40 -4.97 -20.67
CA LEU A 412 8.85 -3.57 -20.68
C LEU A 412 8.65 -2.87 -22.02
N SER A 413 8.73 -3.58 -23.14
CA SER A 413 8.46 -2.99 -24.45
C SER A 413 7.01 -2.59 -24.65
N ARG A 414 6.08 -3.25 -23.93
CA ARG A 414 4.63 -2.97 -23.96
C ARG A 414 4.20 -2.03 -22.82
N ASN A 415 4.84 -2.14 -21.66
CA ASN A 415 4.61 -1.31 -20.50
C ASN A 415 5.94 -0.87 -19.88
N ALA A 416 6.40 0.32 -20.26
CA ALA A 416 7.66 0.89 -19.80
C ALA A 416 7.70 1.18 -18.28
N ASN A 417 6.53 1.27 -17.62
CA ASN A 417 6.38 1.60 -16.20
C ASN A 417 6.31 0.35 -15.30
N CYS A 418 6.37 -0.87 -15.88
CA CYS A 418 6.29 -2.10 -15.11
C CYS A 418 7.50 -2.27 -14.17
N THR A 419 7.34 -1.90 -12.90
CA THR A 419 8.38 -2.00 -11.85
C THR A 419 8.83 -3.43 -11.62
N LEU A 420 7.90 -4.40 -11.71
CA LEU A 420 8.20 -5.82 -11.58
C LEU A 420 9.13 -6.33 -12.68
N ALA A 421 8.90 -5.92 -13.94
CA ALA A 421 9.76 -6.29 -15.06
C ALA A 421 11.16 -5.63 -14.94
N MET A 422 11.23 -4.39 -14.47
CA MET A 422 12.51 -3.74 -14.16
C MET A 422 13.28 -4.52 -13.08
N ARG A 423 12.61 -4.94 -12.00
CA ARG A 423 13.22 -5.77 -10.96
C ARG A 423 13.67 -7.13 -11.51
N GLY A 424 12.86 -7.79 -12.33
CA GLY A 424 13.21 -9.05 -13.00
C GLY A 424 14.48 -8.92 -13.85
N LEU A 425 14.61 -7.86 -14.64
CA LEU A 425 15.84 -7.57 -15.41
C LEU A 425 17.04 -7.21 -14.52
N GLY A 426 16.78 -6.54 -13.40
CA GLY A 426 17.79 -6.29 -12.37
C GLY A 426 18.36 -7.61 -11.82
N ASN A 427 17.47 -8.55 -11.49
CA ASN A 427 17.82 -9.88 -11.01
C ASN A 427 18.62 -10.68 -12.06
N ALA A 428 18.22 -10.62 -13.32
CA ALA A 428 18.97 -11.26 -14.43
C ALA A 428 20.37 -10.65 -14.58
N ALA A 429 20.49 -9.32 -14.53
CA ALA A 429 21.79 -8.64 -14.59
C ALA A 429 22.68 -8.96 -13.37
N TYR A 430 22.08 -9.06 -12.17
CA TYR A 430 22.81 -9.43 -10.96
C TYR A 430 23.38 -10.86 -11.06
N LYS A 431 22.58 -11.83 -11.52
CA LYS A 431 23.03 -13.21 -11.77
C LYS A 431 24.13 -13.27 -12.83
N ALA A 432 24.05 -12.43 -13.86
CA ALA A 432 25.09 -12.27 -14.90
C ALA A 432 26.33 -11.51 -14.40
N LYS A 433 26.38 -11.10 -13.12
CA LYS A 433 27.45 -10.31 -12.49
C LYS A 433 27.66 -8.92 -13.12
N ASP A 434 26.73 -8.40 -13.90
CA ASP A 434 26.71 -7.00 -14.32
C ASP A 434 26.03 -6.13 -13.25
N MET A 435 26.78 -5.85 -12.18
CA MET A 435 26.29 -5.11 -11.04
C MET A 435 25.88 -3.66 -11.37
N LYS A 436 26.50 -3.04 -12.41
CA LYS A 436 26.13 -1.69 -12.81
C LYS A 436 24.77 -1.65 -13.49
N LEU A 437 24.50 -2.62 -14.36
CA LEU A 437 23.21 -2.78 -15.02
C LEU A 437 22.13 -3.17 -14.00
N ALA A 438 22.44 -4.10 -13.09
CA ALA A 438 21.55 -4.47 -12.01
C ALA A 438 21.13 -3.26 -11.17
N MET A 439 22.09 -2.44 -10.70
CA MET A 439 21.81 -1.20 -9.96
C MET A 439 20.94 -0.23 -10.75
N LYS A 440 21.12 -0.13 -12.07
CA LYS A 440 20.30 0.74 -12.92
C LYS A 440 18.83 0.29 -12.87
N TYR A 441 18.56 -1.00 -13.08
CA TYR A 441 17.22 -1.53 -13.08
C TYR A 441 16.56 -1.51 -11.70
N TYR A 442 17.26 -1.89 -10.62
CA TYR A 442 16.75 -1.79 -9.26
C TYR A 442 16.41 -0.35 -8.86
N LYS A 443 17.21 0.62 -9.31
CA LYS A 443 16.91 2.03 -9.09
C LYS A 443 15.64 2.48 -9.82
N LEU A 444 15.41 2.02 -11.05
CA LEU A 444 14.20 2.30 -11.81
C LEU A 444 12.97 1.66 -11.14
N ALA A 445 13.13 0.43 -10.64
CA ALA A 445 12.09 -0.29 -9.92
C ALA A 445 11.81 0.25 -8.50
N GLY A 446 12.63 1.17 -7.99
CA GLY A 446 12.52 1.64 -6.60
C GLY A 446 13.03 0.66 -5.54
N ASP A 447 13.61 -0.46 -5.95
CA ASP A 447 14.11 -1.52 -5.05
C ASP A 447 15.45 -1.12 -4.42
N ARG A 448 15.37 -0.64 -3.18
CA ARG A 448 16.53 -0.14 -2.42
C ARG A 448 17.39 -1.26 -1.84
N ASP A 449 16.79 -2.39 -1.51
CA ASP A 449 17.48 -3.49 -0.85
C ASP A 449 18.34 -4.27 -1.85
N ASP A 450 17.78 -4.63 -3.00
CA ASP A 450 18.54 -5.31 -4.06
C ASP A 450 19.54 -4.37 -4.73
N TYR A 451 19.19 -3.07 -4.84
CA TYR A 451 20.17 -2.05 -5.23
C TYR A 451 21.36 -2.02 -4.27
N SER A 452 21.10 -2.07 -2.94
CA SER A 452 22.16 -2.06 -1.93
C SER A 452 23.06 -3.30 -2.01
N LYS A 453 22.49 -4.48 -2.27
CA LYS A 453 23.24 -5.71 -2.50
C LYS A 453 24.19 -5.58 -3.71
N ALA A 454 23.66 -5.11 -4.84
CA ALA A 454 24.48 -4.88 -6.04
C ALA A 454 25.54 -3.78 -5.82
N TYR A 455 25.19 -2.70 -5.12
CA TYR A 455 26.11 -1.63 -4.77
C TYR A 455 27.24 -2.10 -3.85
N ALA A 456 27.00 -3.05 -2.95
CA ALA A 456 28.03 -3.60 -2.07
C ALA A 456 29.20 -4.19 -2.88
N PHE A 457 28.92 -4.93 -3.94
CA PHE A 457 29.97 -5.44 -4.86
C PHE A 457 30.73 -4.32 -5.56
N VAL A 458 30.00 -3.32 -6.09
CA VAL A 458 30.64 -2.18 -6.78
C VAL A 458 31.49 -1.37 -5.81
N ARG A 459 31.00 -1.13 -4.58
CA ARG A 459 31.75 -0.42 -3.52
C ARG A 459 33.00 -1.17 -3.13
N ARG A 460 32.91 -2.48 -2.88
CA ARG A 460 34.04 -3.34 -2.54
C ARG A 460 35.12 -3.27 -3.61
N ASN A 461 34.76 -3.50 -4.86
CA ASN A 461 35.68 -3.45 -6.00
C ASN A 461 36.33 -2.05 -6.16
N ARG A 462 35.54 -0.97 -5.94
CA ARG A 462 36.06 0.41 -5.96
C ARG A 462 37.05 0.66 -4.83
N ILE A 463 36.81 0.16 -3.64
CA ILE A 463 37.73 0.30 -2.49
C ILE A 463 39.02 -0.48 -2.78
N GLU A 464 38.91 -1.75 -3.16
CA GLU A 464 40.06 -2.62 -3.45
C GLU A 464 40.97 -2.02 -4.52
N ASN A 465 40.38 -1.49 -5.60
CA ASN A 465 41.17 -0.90 -6.72
C ASN A 465 41.78 0.48 -6.40
N ASN A 466 41.22 1.22 -5.40
CA ASN A 466 41.64 2.59 -5.10
C ASN A 466 42.24 2.77 -3.70
N VAL A 467 42.56 1.69 -3.00
CA VAL A 467 43.17 1.76 -1.66
C VAL A 467 44.36 2.69 -1.60
N TRP A 468 45.23 2.62 -2.65
CA TRP A 468 46.44 3.44 -2.77
C TRP A 468 46.15 4.95 -2.91
N ILE A 469 44.96 5.35 -3.30
CA ILE A 469 44.52 6.75 -3.39
C ILE A 469 43.80 7.15 -2.08
N ILE A 470 42.97 6.26 -1.53
CA ILE A 470 42.13 6.53 -0.35
C ILE A 470 43.02 6.80 0.89
N VAL A 471 44.04 5.97 1.12
CA VAL A 471 44.92 6.11 2.28
C VAL A 471 45.67 7.45 2.28
N PRO A 472 46.34 7.89 1.18
CA PRO A 472 46.95 9.23 1.12
C PRO A 472 45.91 10.36 1.27
N CYS A 473 44.69 10.24 0.72
CA CYS A 473 43.65 11.25 0.86
C CYS A 473 43.24 11.43 2.35
N ILE A 474 43.08 10.34 3.08
CA ILE A 474 42.81 10.40 4.53
C ILE A 474 43.95 11.08 5.26
N ALA A 475 45.20 10.75 4.94
CA ALA A 475 46.38 11.37 5.54
C ALA A 475 46.43 12.89 5.26
N VAL A 476 46.12 13.32 4.01
CA VAL A 476 46.03 14.74 3.65
C VAL A 476 44.91 15.43 4.41
N ILE A 477 43.71 14.84 4.55
CA ILE A 477 42.59 15.39 5.33
C ILE A 477 43.01 15.57 6.79
N ALA A 478 43.67 14.57 7.38
CA ALA A 478 44.18 14.66 8.74
C ALA A 478 45.25 15.78 8.89
N ALA A 479 46.18 15.89 7.95
CA ALA A 479 47.16 16.95 7.91
C ALA A 479 46.54 18.36 7.77
N VAL A 480 45.56 18.52 6.88
CA VAL A 480 44.81 19.76 6.72
C VAL A 480 44.04 20.12 8.00
N SER A 481 43.43 19.14 8.67
CA SER A 481 42.73 19.34 9.93
C SER A 481 43.68 19.88 11.02
N VAL A 482 44.89 19.33 11.13
CA VAL A 482 45.92 19.81 12.04
C VAL A 482 46.36 21.23 11.69
N VAL A 483 46.54 21.54 10.40
CA VAL A 483 46.90 22.90 9.95
C VAL A 483 45.78 23.89 10.25
N CYS A 484 44.51 23.54 10.03
CA CYS A 484 43.34 24.34 10.36
C CYS A 484 43.26 24.64 11.87
N VAL A 485 43.52 23.66 12.73
CA VAL A 485 43.58 23.82 14.19
C VAL A 485 44.72 24.79 14.59
N ARG A 486 45.90 24.66 13.96
CA ARG A 486 47.02 25.57 14.20
C ARG A 486 46.80 26.98 13.68
N SER A 487 46.02 27.12 12.59
CA SER A 487 45.72 28.40 11.96
C SER A 487 44.56 29.18 12.62
N LYS A 488 43.99 28.67 13.72
CA LYS A 488 42.87 29.33 14.46
C LYS A 488 43.12 30.83 14.72
N LYS A 489 44.36 31.23 15.09
CA LYS A 489 44.69 32.63 15.34
C LYS A 489 44.58 33.53 14.11
N ARG A 490 44.96 33.06 12.90
CA ARG A 490 44.85 33.81 11.64
C ARG A 490 43.41 33.93 11.17
N VAL A 491 42.65 32.84 11.28
CA VAL A 491 41.21 32.83 10.95
C VAL A 491 40.45 33.77 11.89
N SER A 492 40.74 33.73 13.19
CA SER A 492 40.13 34.65 14.18
C SER A 492 40.42 36.09 13.87
N ALA A 493 41.64 36.45 13.45
CA ALA A 493 42.00 37.83 13.05
C ALA A 493 41.29 38.30 11.77
N PHE A 494 41.00 37.40 10.82
CA PHE A 494 40.22 37.70 9.61
C PHE A 494 38.73 37.93 9.93
N VAL A 495 38.16 37.03 10.78
CA VAL A 495 36.77 37.05 11.20
C VAL A 495 36.46 38.27 12.05
N SER A 496 37.39 38.69 12.94
CA SER A 496 37.23 39.87 13.82
C SER A 496 37.04 41.18 13.08
N ARG A 497 37.54 41.26 11.83
CA ARG A 497 37.40 42.46 10.97
C ARG A 497 36.03 42.62 10.32
N ARG A 498 35.18 41.57 10.34
CA ARG A 498 33.85 41.57 9.69
C ARG A 498 32.77 41.25 10.72
N PRO A 499 31.96 42.24 11.17
CA PRO A 499 31.04 42.06 12.30
C PRO A 499 29.97 41.02 12.04
N THR A 500 29.41 40.96 10.82
CA THR A 500 28.42 39.90 10.44
C THR A 500 29.01 38.51 10.45
N LEU A 501 30.20 38.31 9.90
CA LEU A 501 30.87 37.01 9.88
C LEU A 501 31.23 36.54 11.30
N ARG A 502 31.66 37.49 12.16
CA ARG A 502 31.90 37.22 13.58
C ARG A 502 30.64 36.76 14.29
N ALA A 503 29.50 37.40 14.05
CA ALA A 503 28.22 37.05 14.61
C ALA A 503 27.77 35.62 14.13
N VAL A 504 27.86 35.31 12.81
CA VAL A 504 27.54 34.00 12.28
C VAL A 504 28.43 32.92 12.89
N MET A 505 29.74 33.12 12.96
CA MET A 505 30.68 32.12 13.55
C MET A 505 30.50 31.94 15.05
N TYR A 506 29.87 32.90 15.75
CA TYR A 506 29.53 32.78 17.16
C TYR A 506 28.53 31.63 17.43
N ALA A 507 27.78 31.20 16.42
CA ALA A 507 26.90 30.05 16.50
C ALA A 507 27.62 28.77 16.90
N GLY A 508 28.88 28.59 16.47
CA GLY A 508 29.71 27.46 16.90
C GLY A 508 29.97 27.45 18.42
N HIS A 509 30.08 28.62 19.05
CA HIS A 509 30.18 28.74 20.51
C HIS A 509 28.87 28.35 21.19
N CYS A 510 27.73 28.80 20.66
CA CYS A 510 26.42 28.42 21.18
C CYS A 510 26.18 26.88 21.10
N CYS A 511 26.73 26.21 20.10
CA CYS A 511 26.61 24.75 19.98
C CYS A 511 27.37 23.98 21.05
N THR A 512 28.54 24.47 21.49
CA THR A 512 29.44 23.79 22.45
C THR A 512 29.25 24.25 23.88
N HIS A 513 28.84 25.51 24.08
CA HIS A 513 28.58 26.15 25.37
C HIS A 513 27.18 26.80 25.35
N PRO A 514 26.12 26.00 25.38
CA PRO A 514 24.77 26.55 25.11
C PRO A 514 24.30 27.55 26.16
N MET A 515 24.61 27.32 27.44
CA MET A 515 24.16 28.22 28.50
C MET A 515 24.78 29.61 28.35
N ASP A 516 26.11 29.68 28.26
CA ASP A 516 26.83 30.94 28.10
C ASP A 516 26.57 31.58 26.73
N GLY A 517 26.54 30.77 25.69
CA GLY A 517 26.32 31.22 24.34
C GLY A 517 24.98 31.94 24.13
N PHE A 518 23.88 31.38 24.64
CA PHE A 518 22.56 32.03 24.52
C PHE A 518 22.41 33.23 25.48
N TRP A 519 23.08 33.18 26.62
CA TRP A 519 23.17 34.36 27.54
C TRP A 519 23.86 35.55 26.86
N ASP A 520 25.02 35.32 26.24
CA ASP A 520 25.79 36.31 25.51
C ASP A 520 25.00 36.90 24.31
N LEU A 521 24.24 36.03 23.59
CA LEU A 521 23.40 36.50 22.48
C LEU A 521 22.40 37.57 22.96
N LYS A 522 21.80 37.37 24.13
CA LYS A 522 20.82 38.31 24.69
C LYS A 522 21.49 39.51 25.36
N ARG A 523 22.41 39.30 26.30
CA ARG A 523 22.98 40.34 27.17
C ARG A 523 24.10 41.13 26.48
N GLU A 524 25.02 40.47 25.79
CA GLU A 524 26.12 41.10 25.07
C GLU A 524 25.79 41.45 23.60
N LYS A 525 24.60 41.11 23.13
CA LYS A 525 24.12 41.37 21.75
C LYS A 525 25.09 40.90 20.66
N ARG A 526 25.76 39.73 20.91
CA ARG A 526 26.72 39.14 19.94
C ARG A 526 26.06 38.62 18.67
N GLY A 527 24.73 38.39 18.67
CA GLY A 527 23.92 38.03 17.51
C GLY A 527 23.15 39.23 16.93
N THR A 528 22.94 39.20 15.63
CA THR A 528 22.12 40.18 14.91
C THR A 528 21.01 39.50 14.13
N VAL A 529 19.92 40.21 13.79
CA VAL A 529 18.85 39.67 12.95
C VAL A 529 19.41 39.22 11.61
N LEU A 530 20.35 39.96 11.03
CA LEU A 530 20.98 39.62 9.77
C LEU A 530 21.76 38.27 9.86
N SER A 531 22.55 38.10 10.94
CA SER A 531 23.28 36.80 11.14
C SER A 531 22.31 35.65 11.36
N ALA A 532 21.21 35.84 12.10
CA ALA A 532 20.18 34.85 12.33
C ALA A 532 19.48 34.43 11.01
N THR A 533 19.12 35.43 10.18
CA THR A 533 18.51 35.16 8.86
C THR A 533 19.48 34.41 7.94
N ILE A 534 20.77 34.75 7.95
CA ILE A 534 21.79 33.98 7.19
C ILE A 534 21.84 32.52 7.67
N LEU A 535 21.82 32.25 8.97
CA LEU A 535 21.79 30.89 9.52
C LEU A 535 20.52 30.13 9.14
N LEU A 536 19.37 30.79 9.14
CA LEU A 536 18.10 30.23 8.68
C LEU A 536 18.17 29.85 7.19
N LEU A 537 18.69 30.75 6.34
CA LEU A 537 18.86 30.44 4.91
C LEU A 537 19.81 29.27 4.68
N ILE A 538 20.90 29.17 5.47
CA ILE A 538 21.81 28.03 5.44
C ILE A 538 21.05 26.75 5.84
N CYS A 539 20.24 26.79 6.89
CA CYS A 539 19.44 25.64 7.32
C CYS A 539 18.45 25.21 6.24
N MET A 540 17.76 26.13 5.60
CA MET A 540 16.86 25.86 4.46
C MET A 540 17.62 25.24 3.28
N ALA A 541 18.78 25.79 2.93
CA ALA A 541 19.62 25.23 1.86
C ALA A 541 20.11 23.83 2.20
N VAL A 542 20.51 23.58 3.44
CA VAL A 542 20.93 22.23 3.89
C VAL A 542 19.74 21.25 3.82
N ASN A 543 18.55 21.68 4.20
CA ASN A 543 17.36 20.83 4.08
C ASN A 543 17.07 20.48 2.61
N ALA A 544 17.16 21.47 1.71
CA ALA A 544 17.02 21.22 0.27
C ALA A 544 18.10 20.25 -0.25
N ILE A 545 19.35 20.44 0.18
CA ILE A 545 20.46 19.53 -0.17
C ILE A 545 20.22 18.13 0.42
N SER A 546 19.67 18.03 1.61
CA SER A 546 19.36 16.74 2.23
C SER A 546 18.27 15.99 1.45
N SER A 547 17.21 16.67 1.02
CA SER A 547 16.13 16.04 0.25
C SER A 547 16.59 15.58 -1.14
N LEU A 548 17.40 16.39 -1.85
CA LEU A 548 17.88 16.10 -3.20
C LEU A 548 19.15 15.26 -3.22
N GLY A 549 19.99 15.39 -2.19
CA GLY A 549 21.36 14.88 -2.17
C GLY A 549 21.55 13.57 -1.44
N THR A 550 20.60 13.14 -0.63
CA THR A 550 20.66 11.85 0.08
C THR A 550 20.75 10.70 -0.91
N GLY A 551 21.58 9.70 -0.60
CA GLY A 551 21.77 8.51 -1.44
C GLY A 551 20.46 7.77 -1.66
N PHE A 552 20.27 7.16 -2.84
CA PHE A 552 19.05 6.45 -3.24
C PHE A 552 18.53 5.47 -2.18
N ILE A 553 19.43 4.76 -1.51
CA ILE A 553 19.07 3.78 -0.46
C ILE A 553 18.27 4.41 0.69
N PHE A 554 18.62 5.65 1.06
CA PHE A 554 18.05 6.35 2.23
C PHE A 554 17.05 7.44 1.85
N ASN A 555 16.98 7.82 0.57
CA ASN A 555 16.06 8.84 0.08
C ASN A 555 14.71 8.21 -0.29
N LYS A 556 13.69 8.45 0.54
CA LYS A 556 12.32 8.02 0.27
C LYS A 556 11.51 9.07 -0.50
N THR A 557 12.02 10.32 -0.59
CA THR A 557 11.33 11.42 -1.26
C THR A 557 11.76 11.48 -2.71
N GLU A 558 10.81 11.45 -3.63
CA GLU A 558 11.09 11.60 -5.05
C GLU A 558 11.25 13.06 -5.46
N LEU A 559 11.97 13.28 -6.56
CA LEU A 559 12.21 14.63 -7.10
C LEU A 559 10.90 15.32 -7.52
N GLU A 560 9.93 14.53 -7.99
CA GLU A 560 8.62 15.00 -8.45
C GLU A 560 7.73 15.52 -7.33
N SER A 561 7.86 14.93 -6.13
CA SER A 561 7.14 15.37 -4.93
C SER A 561 7.81 16.57 -4.23
N TYR A 562 8.96 17.03 -4.75
CA TYR A 562 9.72 18.11 -4.14
C TYR A 562 9.15 19.48 -4.54
N SER A 563 8.26 20.01 -3.73
CA SER A 563 7.66 21.31 -3.95
C SER A 563 8.45 22.42 -3.26
N ILE A 564 8.27 23.69 -3.71
CA ILE A 564 8.83 24.87 -3.05
C ILE A 564 8.41 24.97 -1.58
N PHE A 565 7.27 24.39 -1.22
CA PHE A 565 6.76 24.31 0.15
C PHE A 565 7.68 23.49 1.07
N SER A 566 8.35 22.44 0.56
CA SER A 566 9.32 21.64 1.31
C SER A 566 10.54 22.46 1.74
N VAL A 567 10.92 23.48 0.97
CA VAL A 567 12.00 24.41 1.32
C VAL A 567 11.52 25.45 2.32
N LEU A 568 10.32 26.00 2.10
CA LEU A 568 9.74 27.04 2.95
C LEU A 568 9.27 26.52 4.31
N TYR A 569 9.03 25.21 4.42
CA TYR A 569 8.57 24.55 5.65
C TYR A 569 9.43 24.93 6.88
N ILE A 570 10.76 24.96 6.76
CA ILE A 570 11.65 25.33 7.88
C ILE A 570 11.45 26.80 8.28
N ALA A 571 11.31 27.70 7.31
CA ALA A 571 11.04 29.10 7.62
C ALA A 571 9.70 29.27 8.34
N LEU A 572 8.68 28.55 7.89
CA LEU A 572 7.36 28.54 8.52
C LEU A 572 7.43 27.95 9.94
N ALA A 573 8.15 26.85 10.14
CA ALA A 573 8.32 26.24 11.46
C ALA A 573 9.05 27.17 12.45
N VAL A 574 10.12 27.85 12.01
CA VAL A 574 10.83 28.84 12.83
C VAL A 574 9.95 30.05 13.13
N ALA A 575 9.18 30.52 12.17
CA ALA A 575 8.25 31.63 12.38
C ALA A 575 7.15 31.26 13.38
N LEU A 576 6.50 30.11 13.18
CA LEU A 576 5.43 29.60 14.07
C LEU A 576 5.96 29.40 15.50
N TRP A 577 7.12 28.73 15.65
CA TRP A 577 7.78 28.58 16.94
C TRP A 577 8.06 29.92 17.62
N THR A 578 8.63 30.87 16.88
CA THR A 578 8.99 32.20 17.42
C THR A 578 7.76 32.98 17.88
N ILE A 579 6.69 32.97 17.08
CA ILE A 579 5.42 33.68 17.39
C ILE A 579 4.77 33.04 18.62
N CYS A 580 4.57 31.71 18.62
CA CYS A 580 3.93 31.01 19.74
C CYS A 580 4.73 31.14 21.04
N LEU A 581 6.06 31.01 20.95
CA LEU A 581 6.92 31.17 22.10
C LEU A 581 6.87 32.58 22.66
N TRP A 582 6.90 33.60 21.80
CA TRP A 582 6.77 34.99 22.23
C TRP A 582 5.43 35.26 22.92
N CYS A 583 4.31 34.79 22.34
CA CYS A 583 2.99 34.98 22.95
C CYS A 583 2.90 34.30 24.34
N VAL A 584 3.32 33.05 24.44
CA VAL A 584 3.25 32.29 25.70
C VAL A 584 4.17 32.89 26.75
N THR A 585 5.43 33.20 26.40
CA THR A 585 6.40 33.72 27.37
C THR A 585 6.09 35.12 27.82
N THR A 586 5.42 35.93 26.98
CA THR A 586 4.92 37.26 27.40
C THR A 586 3.87 37.12 28.51
N LEU A 587 2.97 36.15 28.40
CA LEU A 587 1.97 35.88 29.46
C LEU A 587 2.62 35.30 30.74
N MET A 588 3.78 34.69 30.62
CA MET A 588 4.53 34.10 31.73
C MET A 588 5.58 35.11 32.32
N ASN A 589 5.53 36.41 32.03
CA ASN A 589 6.50 37.40 32.45
C ASN A 589 7.95 37.03 32.06
N GLY A 590 8.16 36.64 30.79
CA GLY A 590 9.48 36.39 30.22
C GLY A 590 10.16 37.69 29.76
N GLU A 591 11.47 37.83 29.95
CA GLU A 591 12.23 39.04 29.58
C GLU A 591 12.61 39.13 28.09
N GLY A 592 12.45 38.04 27.31
CA GLY A 592 12.89 37.96 25.92
C GLY A 592 11.99 38.76 24.98
N THR A 593 12.57 39.56 24.11
CA THR A 593 11.85 40.20 23.03
C THR A 593 11.66 39.25 21.84
N PHE A 594 10.69 39.51 20.96
CA PHE A 594 10.49 38.76 19.72
C PHE A 594 11.79 38.59 18.91
N LYS A 595 12.58 39.69 18.85
CA LYS A 595 13.87 39.70 18.16
C LYS A 595 14.88 38.73 18.80
N ASP A 596 14.95 38.70 20.13
CA ASP A 596 15.88 37.82 20.87
C ASP A 596 15.53 36.36 20.69
N ILE A 597 14.21 36.02 20.71
CA ILE A 597 13.69 34.67 20.47
C ILE A 597 14.04 34.22 19.06
N TYR A 598 13.79 35.06 18.05
CA TYR A 598 14.12 34.73 16.65
C TYR A 598 15.62 34.47 16.46
N ILE A 599 16.50 35.34 17.01
CA ILE A 599 17.94 35.17 16.93
C ILE A 599 18.34 33.84 17.58
N ALA A 600 17.91 33.56 18.81
CA ALA A 600 18.27 32.39 19.55
C ALA A 600 17.77 31.11 18.84
N THR A 601 16.54 31.09 18.30
CA THR A 601 15.98 29.95 17.54
C THR A 601 16.82 29.69 16.30
N CYS A 602 17.18 30.70 15.50
CA CYS A 602 18.01 30.46 14.31
C CYS A 602 19.43 29.97 14.65
N TYR A 603 20.02 30.41 15.76
CA TYR A 603 21.31 29.90 16.20
C TYR A 603 21.25 28.47 16.69
N ALA A 604 20.12 28.04 17.25
CA ALA A 604 19.91 26.65 17.67
C ALA A 604 19.87 25.65 16.50
N THR A 605 19.57 26.10 15.25
CA THR A 605 19.50 25.20 14.06
C THR A 605 20.87 24.79 13.51
N VAL A 606 21.97 25.37 13.99
CA VAL A 606 23.31 25.15 13.39
C VAL A 606 23.81 23.72 13.50
N PRO A 607 23.72 23.02 14.64
CA PRO A 607 24.14 21.61 14.71
C PRO A 607 23.33 20.72 13.78
N TYR A 608 22.03 20.96 13.70
CA TYR A 608 21.18 20.28 12.73
C TYR A 608 21.74 20.40 11.30
N SER A 609 22.08 21.61 10.89
CA SER A 609 22.63 21.89 9.55
C SER A 609 23.97 21.18 9.32
N ILE A 610 24.88 21.21 10.29
CA ILE A 610 26.21 20.58 10.17
C ILE A 610 26.11 19.08 10.08
N ILE A 611 25.34 18.46 10.99
CA ILE A 611 25.23 17.00 11.09
C ILE A 611 24.50 16.44 9.87
N ASN A 612 23.45 17.11 9.37
CA ASN A 612 22.74 16.65 8.20
C ASN A 612 23.60 16.70 6.91
N VAL A 613 24.48 17.68 6.74
CA VAL A 613 25.44 17.68 5.63
C VAL A 613 26.34 16.43 5.70
N ILE A 614 26.82 16.07 6.90
CA ILE A 614 27.62 14.85 7.10
C ILE A 614 26.79 13.60 6.81
N ALA A 615 25.54 13.54 7.28
CA ALA A 615 24.63 12.43 7.03
C ALA A 615 24.36 12.23 5.53
N VAL A 616 24.14 13.31 4.76
CA VAL A 616 23.98 13.26 3.30
C VAL A 616 25.22 12.71 2.60
N LEU A 617 26.41 13.14 3.00
CA LEU A 617 27.64 12.60 2.42
C LEU A 617 27.81 11.11 2.72
N LEU A 618 27.54 10.68 3.96
CA LEU A 618 27.61 9.28 4.37
C LEU A 618 26.56 8.43 3.66
N SER A 619 25.33 8.92 3.46
CA SER A 619 24.25 8.19 2.82
C SER A 619 24.58 7.72 1.40
N ARG A 620 25.54 8.37 0.73
CA ARG A 620 26.02 7.98 -0.61
C ARG A 620 27.02 6.83 -0.61
N VAL A 621 27.55 6.48 0.56
CA VAL A 621 28.58 5.44 0.72
C VAL A 621 28.06 4.24 1.51
N LEU A 622 27.10 4.45 2.39
CA LEU A 622 26.52 3.41 3.24
C LEU A 622 25.62 2.45 2.46
N LEU A 623 25.56 1.20 2.93
CA LEU A 623 24.65 0.16 2.50
C LEU A 623 23.36 0.20 3.35
N SER A 624 22.30 -0.48 2.91
CA SER A 624 21.05 -0.66 3.67
C SER A 624 21.34 -1.28 5.04
N ALA A 625 22.18 -2.30 5.11
CA ALA A 625 22.61 -2.95 6.38
C ALA A 625 23.40 -2.03 7.33
N GLU A 626 23.95 -0.94 6.82
CA GLU A 626 24.68 0.07 7.60
C GLU A 626 23.80 1.29 7.92
N GLY A 627 22.49 1.20 7.65
CA GLY A 627 21.53 2.30 7.74
C GLY A 627 21.41 2.88 9.17
N ASP A 628 21.64 2.09 10.18
CA ASP A 628 21.58 2.53 11.57
C ASP A 628 22.53 3.71 11.85
N PHE A 629 23.71 3.74 11.24
CA PHE A 629 24.63 4.88 11.37
C PHE A 629 24.04 6.17 10.81
N TYR A 630 23.35 6.10 9.68
CA TYR A 630 22.67 7.26 9.10
C TYR A 630 21.53 7.75 10.00
N TYR A 631 20.66 6.84 10.44
CA TYR A 631 19.51 7.20 11.27
C TYR A 631 19.92 7.72 12.65
N VAL A 632 20.98 7.17 13.25
CA VAL A 632 21.54 7.66 14.51
C VAL A 632 22.04 9.11 14.34
N LEU A 633 22.76 9.43 13.26
CA LEU A 633 23.22 10.79 13.02
C LEU A 633 22.06 11.78 12.83
N VAL A 634 21.06 11.41 12.04
CA VAL A 634 19.87 12.26 11.83
C VAL A 634 19.12 12.46 13.14
N SER A 635 18.87 11.40 13.90
CA SER A 635 18.19 11.46 15.20
C SER A 635 18.97 12.31 16.20
N PHE A 636 20.30 12.14 16.26
CA PHE A 636 21.17 12.94 17.11
C PHE A 636 21.09 14.43 16.74
N SER A 637 21.02 14.78 15.45
CA SER A 637 20.89 16.17 15.02
C SER A 637 19.60 16.81 15.54
N MET A 638 18.49 16.06 15.55
CA MET A 638 17.19 16.52 16.07
C MET A 638 17.20 16.67 17.60
N ILE A 639 17.75 15.68 18.30
CA ILE A 639 17.88 15.72 19.77
C ILE A 639 18.73 16.92 20.18
N TRP A 640 19.85 17.16 19.48
CA TRP A 640 20.72 18.29 19.77
C TRP A 640 20.04 19.63 19.52
N LEU A 641 19.29 19.75 18.41
CA LEU A 641 18.46 20.93 18.12
C LEU A 641 17.46 21.18 19.26
N ALA A 642 16.71 20.13 19.67
CA ALA A 642 15.72 20.26 20.74
C ALA A 642 16.37 20.70 22.07
N PHE A 643 17.52 20.13 22.42
CA PHE A 643 18.29 20.54 23.60
C PHE A 643 18.70 22.01 23.54
N LEU A 644 19.21 22.48 22.39
CA LEU A 644 19.58 23.89 22.22
C LEU A 644 18.37 24.84 22.28
N LEU A 645 17.21 24.42 21.76
CA LEU A 645 15.97 25.19 21.90
C LEU A 645 15.56 25.33 23.37
N VAL A 646 15.66 24.27 24.17
CA VAL A 646 15.40 24.36 25.62
C VAL A 646 16.37 25.32 26.30
N CYS A 647 17.67 25.22 26.01
CA CYS A 647 18.68 26.13 26.56
C CYS A 647 18.44 27.57 26.13
N SER A 648 18.04 27.80 24.88
CA SER A 648 17.73 29.14 24.35
C SER A 648 16.54 29.76 25.07
N VAL A 649 15.45 29.04 25.29
CA VAL A 649 14.28 29.54 26.03
C VAL A 649 14.67 29.89 27.46
N LYS A 650 15.42 29.03 28.14
CA LYS A 650 15.86 29.28 29.50
C LYS A 650 16.67 30.57 29.61
N GLN A 651 17.67 30.76 28.76
CA GLN A 651 18.59 31.89 28.85
C GLN A 651 18.00 33.19 28.31
N VAL A 652 17.17 33.12 27.25
CA VAL A 652 16.52 34.30 26.69
C VAL A 652 15.48 34.89 27.63
N HIS A 653 14.76 34.06 28.39
CA HIS A 653 13.71 34.52 29.28
C HIS A 653 14.12 34.58 30.77
N ASP A 654 15.34 34.14 31.09
CA ASP A 654 15.87 34.03 32.45
C ASP A 654 14.97 33.17 33.37
N PHE A 655 14.48 32.07 32.79
CA PHE A 655 13.60 31.15 33.51
C PHE A 655 14.37 30.07 34.26
N PHE A 656 13.86 29.67 35.44
CA PHE A 656 14.32 28.44 36.07
C PHE A 656 13.82 27.20 35.32
N ALA A 657 14.46 26.06 35.50
CA ALA A 657 14.23 24.86 34.68
C ALA A 657 12.74 24.42 34.61
N GLY A 658 12.02 24.40 35.73
CA GLY A 658 10.60 24.03 35.75
C GLY A 658 9.73 24.98 34.90
N LYS A 659 9.92 26.29 35.03
CA LYS A 659 9.19 27.28 34.24
C LYS A 659 9.50 27.18 32.74
N THR A 660 10.75 26.86 32.39
CA THR A 660 11.15 26.62 30.98
C THR A 660 10.43 25.45 30.39
N VAL A 661 10.39 24.31 31.10
CA VAL A 661 9.68 23.10 30.63
C VAL A 661 8.19 23.38 30.47
N THR A 662 7.56 24.03 31.45
CA THR A 662 6.12 24.40 31.37
C THR A 662 5.86 25.32 30.18
N ALA A 663 6.69 26.33 29.94
CA ALA A 663 6.55 27.23 28.79
C ALA A 663 6.63 26.48 27.47
N ILE A 664 7.60 25.59 27.31
CA ILE A 664 7.78 24.77 26.12
C ILE A 664 6.59 23.84 25.88
N LEU A 665 6.07 23.17 26.94
CA LEU A 665 4.91 22.29 26.82
C LEU A 665 3.66 23.10 26.37
N ILE A 666 3.44 24.28 26.93
CA ILE A 666 2.32 25.13 26.50
C ILE A 666 2.51 25.56 25.04
N VAL A 667 3.73 25.93 24.63
CA VAL A 667 4.02 26.30 23.24
C VAL A 667 3.73 25.15 22.29
N ILE A 668 4.14 23.93 22.63
CA ILE A 668 3.86 22.73 21.81
C ILE A 668 2.33 22.52 21.67
N ILE A 669 1.58 22.62 22.77
CA ILE A 669 0.11 22.49 22.74
C ILE A 669 -0.51 23.58 21.84
N VAL A 670 -0.05 24.82 21.96
CA VAL A 670 -0.55 25.94 21.12
C VAL A 670 -0.23 25.70 19.65
N ILE A 671 0.96 25.24 19.31
CA ILE A 671 1.35 24.93 17.93
C ILE A 671 0.48 23.78 17.39
N LEU A 672 0.27 22.70 18.15
CA LEU A 672 -0.60 21.60 17.74
C LEU A 672 -2.03 22.06 17.53
N LEU A 673 -2.54 22.94 18.39
CA LEU A 673 -3.88 23.50 18.24
C LEU A 673 -3.99 24.36 16.96
N ILE A 674 -2.98 25.20 16.66
CA ILE A 674 -2.95 26.01 15.42
C ILE A 674 -2.93 25.10 14.20
N ILE A 675 -2.09 24.07 14.20
CA ILE A 675 -2.02 23.10 13.10
C ILE A 675 -3.37 22.40 12.93
N PHE A 676 -3.98 21.91 14.02
CA PHE A 676 -5.29 21.26 13.98
C PHE A 676 -6.38 22.16 13.40
N ILE A 677 -6.47 23.41 13.88
CA ILE A 677 -7.44 24.39 13.36
C ILE A 677 -7.18 24.68 11.88
N SER A 678 -5.90 24.82 11.49
CA SER A 678 -5.53 25.07 10.09
C SER A 678 -5.92 23.89 9.19
N MET A 679 -5.71 22.63 9.62
CA MET A 679 -6.15 21.44 8.89
C MET A 679 -7.67 21.39 8.77
N LEU A 680 -8.39 21.71 9.85
CA LEU A 680 -9.86 21.75 9.84
C LEU A 680 -10.39 22.82 8.88
N VAL A 681 -9.80 24.02 8.87
CA VAL A 681 -10.16 25.08 7.92
C VAL A 681 -9.87 24.67 6.47
N LEU A 682 -8.73 24.01 6.22
CA LEU A 682 -8.40 23.50 4.88
C LEU A 682 -9.38 22.43 4.43
N ALA A 683 -9.71 21.47 5.29
CA ALA A 683 -10.68 20.42 4.97
C ALA A 683 -12.08 20.97 4.68
N LEU A 684 -12.55 21.93 5.49
CA LEU A 684 -13.82 22.61 5.23
C LEU A 684 -13.79 23.43 3.94
N SER A 685 -12.66 24.10 3.65
CA SER A 685 -12.49 24.83 2.40
C SER A 685 -12.53 23.90 1.19
N GLN A 686 -11.86 22.74 1.27
CA GLN A 686 -11.87 21.76 0.21
C GLN A 686 -13.30 21.24 -0.04
N GLN A 687 -14.02 20.82 1.01
CA GLN A 687 -15.43 20.41 0.88
C GLN A 687 -16.32 21.49 0.26
N PHE A 688 -16.07 22.75 0.60
CA PHE A 688 -16.81 23.87 0.00
C PHE A 688 -16.50 24.01 -1.50
N PHE A 689 -15.25 23.91 -1.91
CA PHE A 689 -14.87 23.99 -3.33
C PHE A 689 -15.37 22.78 -4.12
N ASP A 690 -15.33 21.57 -3.54
CA ASP A 690 -15.87 20.36 -4.15
C ASP A 690 -17.40 20.50 -4.36
N PHE A 691 -18.13 20.98 -3.35
CA PHE A 691 -19.57 21.27 -3.47
C PHE A 691 -19.88 22.29 -4.58
N ILE A 692 -19.09 23.35 -4.70
CA ILE A 692 -19.25 24.33 -5.79
C ILE A 692 -18.94 23.70 -7.15
N GLY A 693 -17.92 22.83 -7.22
CA GLY A 693 -17.57 22.08 -8.41
C GLY A 693 -18.72 21.16 -8.87
N ASP A 694 -19.29 20.42 -7.95
CA ASP A 694 -20.44 19.53 -8.20
C ASP A 694 -21.67 20.33 -8.66
N LEU A 695 -21.95 21.46 -8.01
CA LEU A 695 -23.07 22.34 -8.41
C LEU A 695 -22.89 22.91 -9.83
N ILE A 696 -21.66 23.31 -10.18
CA ILE A 696 -21.36 23.80 -11.53
C ILE A 696 -21.50 22.68 -12.56
N SER A 697 -21.04 21.47 -12.23
CA SER A 697 -21.17 20.31 -13.14
C SER A 697 -22.62 19.91 -13.34
N GLU A 698 -23.44 19.95 -12.30
CA GLU A 698 -24.89 19.67 -12.39
C GLU A 698 -25.64 20.70 -13.23
N ILE A 699 -25.31 21.98 -13.08
CA ILE A 699 -25.86 23.05 -13.91
C ILE A 699 -25.44 22.88 -15.38
N ALA A 700 -24.17 22.47 -15.62
CA ALA A 700 -23.69 22.25 -16.99
C ALA A 700 -24.33 21.03 -17.66
N LEU A 701 -24.82 20.05 -16.92
CA LEU A 701 -25.53 18.90 -17.41
C LEU A 701 -27.02 19.21 -17.70
N THR A 702 -27.58 20.27 -17.10
CA THR A 702 -28.99 20.67 -17.27
C THR A 702 -29.19 21.74 -18.36
N VAL A 703 -28.15 22.32 -18.91
CA VAL A 703 -28.12 23.24 -20.05
C VAL A 703 -27.66 22.52 -21.32
#